data_fc1a62a64010d31f01dd09da4e809ee5
#
_entry.id   fc1a62a64010d31f01dd09da4e809ee5
#
_cell.length_a   1.000
_cell.length_b   1.000
_cell.length_c   1.000
_cell.angle_alpha   90.00
_cell.angle_beta   90.00
_cell.angle_gamma   90.00
#
_symmetry.space_group_name_H-M   'P 1'
#
loop_
_entity.id
_entity.type
_entity.pdbx_description
1 polymer ?
#
loop_
_entity_poly.entity_id
_entity_poly.type
_entity_poly.pdbx_seq_one_letter_code
_entity_poly.pdbx_strand_id
1 'polypeptide(L)'
;MQHDKVAKWAAHRPGVRFTVSLIVGAAAWTPFALADLRASVPDARDGSVVKKVLKFDQSGENLLQPGAWRPYEKGFVREGDLFLCDNGADTRVQRGVSQTVVLNQTTPEPILAVAWSRAEGVGGARDSDYSLYLDLQYTDGTPLWGQVDSWTVGTHDWQKAQVLVFPEKPVASVSFYMLLRGHAGKAWFRGAELKVVRVFLFDGVPIEPTVEAAEGFQVRDVAAETDFVSIERSALDLKLDCRSQEDAGATFFDVTLQDTSGEDRAVTLVYSVPLPAAECRWLRDPRHSVSVAEGREYLDATRYAAGTNGRMSRYPLGAVAGAEGGMALGIDMAHPAFFRVGFNAGTHELFLAYDIGLAAEKPVAHLRFCKFRFDATWGFRGALARFYELFPEQFACRIPTQGLWMPFAKISDVNGWRDFGFRFKEGDNETAWDDRHEILTFRYTEPMTWWMSMKEGMARNLDEALAEAKRLADERKDPHAQALFTSGFHDETGQFAARLLDTPWCNGAVWSMNSMPAVMGDATDFKNKWNPRLREELYGPGRSSNLDGEYIDSSEGYVTNELDFRREHFLAAQTPLVFSLDERKPAVFRGLIAFEYVRAIARDVHGMGRYMMANATPGGLCWLAPMLDVLGTETDWNPGGSWRPMSDSELLYRRALCKGKPYCFLMNSEFERFSYNHVERYMKRCLAYGMFPGFFSHNASQGHYFSRPELYERDRPLFKKYVPLCKVVAEAGWEPVTLARSDCDGVYVERYGDRYLTVFNDTDRRQAVSVTVEMKADDAVTDLVGGREIDRTNGRIALTLDPEDVAVLQMLRD
;
A
#
# COMPACT_ATOMS: atom_id res chain seq x y z
N MET A 1 4.85 -18.96 -27.77
CA MET A 1 5.54 -17.72 -28.16
C MET A 1 5.07 -16.49 -27.35
N GLN A 2 4.40 -16.71 -26.20
CA GLN A 2 3.96 -15.64 -25.29
C GLN A 2 4.80 -15.57 -24.00
N HIS A 3 5.64 -16.59 -23.77
CA HIS A 3 6.41 -16.73 -22.52
C HIS A 3 7.67 -15.85 -22.40
N ASP A 4 8.10 -15.21 -23.49
CA ASP A 4 9.35 -14.43 -23.47
C ASP A 4 9.20 -12.94 -23.07
N LYS A 5 8.01 -12.47 -22.71
CA LYS A 5 7.78 -11.02 -22.57
C LYS A 5 7.50 -10.51 -21.16
N VAL A 6 7.33 -11.38 -20.18
CA VAL A 6 6.81 -10.97 -18.87
C VAL A 6 7.90 -10.50 -17.90
N ALA A 7 9.14 -10.62 -18.24
CA ALA A 7 10.22 -10.59 -17.28
C ALA A 7 11.01 -9.26 -17.22
N LYS A 8 10.42 -8.07 -17.32
CA LYS A 8 11.23 -6.83 -17.33
C LYS A 8 10.68 -5.68 -16.53
N TRP A 9 10.45 -5.82 -15.20
CA TRP A 9 10.10 -4.58 -14.49
C TRP A 9 10.23 -4.62 -12.96
N ALA A 10 11.41 -4.49 -12.46
CA ALA A 10 11.64 -4.22 -11.06
C ALA A 10 12.65 -3.09 -10.79
N ALA A 11 12.88 -2.18 -11.68
CA ALA A 11 13.79 -1.10 -11.41
C ALA A 11 13.30 0.20 -12.06
N HIS A 12 12.59 1.00 -11.34
CA HIS A 12 12.61 2.47 -11.25
C HIS A 12 11.30 2.97 -10.67
N ARG A 13 11.23 3.09 -9.35
CA ARG A 13 10.41 4.11 -8.72
C ARG A 13 11.36 5.07 -8.00
N PRO A 14 11.48 6.33 -8.44
CA PRO A 14 11.75 7.40 -7.49
C PRO A 14 10.56 7.40 -6.53
N GLY A 15 10.83 7.35 -5.23
CA GLY A 15 9.77 7.40 -4.21
C GLY A 15 8.98 8.69 -4.38
N VAL A 16 7.80 8.59 -4.95
CA VAL A 16 6.83 9.69 -4.99
C VAL A 16 6.28 9.81 -3.58
N ARG A 17 6.80 10.77 -2.84
CA ARG A 17 6.23 11.18 -1.55
C ARG A 17 5.12 12.17 -1.87
N PHE A 18 3.87 11.79 -1.66
CA PHE A 18 2.74 12.69 -1.77
C PHE A 18 2.47 13.35 -0.41
N THR A 19 2.16 14.60 -0.48
CA THR A 19 1.72 15.45 0.64
C THR A 19 0.21 15.37 0.74
N VAL A 20 -0.32 15.57 1.93
CA VAL A 20 -1.74 15.85 2.12
C VAL A 20 -2.01 17.24 1.53
N SER A 21 -2.43 17.29 0.27
CA SER A 21 -2.98 18.49 -0.31
C SER A 21 -4.47 18.49 -0.08
N LEU A 22 -4.94 19.42 0.74
CA LEU A 22 -6.36 19.75 0.81
C LEU A 22 -6.69 20.60 -0.42
N ILE A 23 -7.23 19.99 -1.45
CA ILE A 23 -7.75 20.73 -2.60
C ILE A 23 -9.09 21.31 -2.20
N VAL A 24 -9.09 22.60 -1.90
CA VAL A 24 -10.33 23.39 -1.89
C VAL A 24 -10.48 24.00 -3.27
N GLY A 25 -11.34 23.43 -4.08
CA GLY A 25 -11.69 23.97 -5.39
C GLY A 25 -12.24 25.39 -5.25
N ALA A 26 -11.50 26.38 -5.74
CA ALA A 26 -11.96 27.77 -5.80
C ALA A 26 -12.82 27.98 -7.05
N ALA A 27 -14.13 27.74 -6.96
CA ALA A 27 -15.06 28.40 -7.86
C ALA A 27 -15.12 29.90 -7.50
N ALA A 28 -14.92 30.76 -8.49
CA ALA A 28 -15.03 32.22 -8.34
C ALA A 28 -16.46 32.60 -7.94
N TRP A 29 -16.67 33.00 -6.70
CA TRP A 29 -17.97 33.47 -6.17
C TRP A 29 -18.04 34.98 -6.21
N THR A 30 -19.06 35.49 -6.90
CA THR A 30 -19.55 36.83 -6.72
C THR A 30 -20.33 36.93 -5.38
N PRO A 31 -20.31 38.10 -4.68
CA PRO A 31 -20.75 38.17 -3.27
C PRO A 31 -22.28 38.10 -3.03
N PHE A 32 -23.10 37.58 -3.90
CA PHE A 32 -24.55 37.64 -3.77
C PHE A 32 -25.30 36.33 -3.55
N ALA A 33 -24.65 35.23 -3.28
CA ALA A 33 -25.34 33.92 -3.16
C ALA A 33 -25.13 33.20 -1.80
N LEU A 34 -24.75 33.91 -0.74
CA LEU A 34 -24.46 33.30 0.58
C LEU A 34 -25.66 33.26 1.56
N ALA A 35 -26.83 33.75 1.15
CA ALA A 35 -27.99 33.87 2.06
C ALA A 35 -28.96 32.67 2.01
N ASP A 36 -28.99 31.85 0.97
CA ASP A 36 -30.07 30.87 0.78
C ASP A 36 -29.67 29.37 0.87
N LEU A 37 -28.44 29.06 1.09
CA LEU A 37 -27.98 27.65 1.27
C LEU A 37 -28.00 27.15 2.74
N ARG A 38 -28.53 27.98 3.68
CA ARG A 38 -28.68 27.59 5.09
C ARG A 38 -29.97 26.85 5.43
N ALA A 39 -30.79 26.52 4.45
CA ALA A 39 -32.18 26.11 4.69
C ALA A 39 -32.43 24.58 4.75
N SER A 40 -31.42 23.71 4.81
CA SER A 40 -31.65 22.27 4.92
C SER A 40 -30.66 21.49 5.81
N VAL A 41 -29.94 22.17 6.71
CA VAL A 41 -29.27 21.42 7.79
C VAL A 41 -30.31 21.12 8.85
N PRO A 42 -30.63 19.85 9.17
CA PRO A 42 -31.52 19.54 10.29
C PRO A 42 -30.92 20.18 11.56
N ASP A 43 -31.76 20.98 12.24
CA ASP A 43 -31.40 21.63 13.51
C ASP A 43 -31.00 20.52 14.52
N ALA A 44 -29.75 20.42 14.88
CA ALA A 44 -29.20 19.43 15.82
C ALA A 44 -29.73 19.70 17.26
N ARG A 45 -31.04 19.61 17.46
CA ARG A 45 -31.67 19.79 18.78
C ARG A 45 -31.82 18.51 19.58
N ASP A 46 -31.23 17.43 19.10
CA ASP A 46 -31.51 16.06 19.54
C ASP A 46 -30.28 15.34 20.13
N GLY A 47 -29.26 16.07 20.55
CA GLY A 47 -28.08 15.49 21.18
C GLY A 47 -27.12 14.77 20.19
N SER A 48 -27.33 14.92 18.88
CA SER A 48 -26.45 14.34 17.86
C SER A 48 -25.11 15.07 17.84
N VAL A 49 -24.02 14.28 17.82
CA VAL A 49 -22.67 14.83 17.71
C VAL A 49 -22.43 15.29 16.27
N VAL A 50 -22.09 16.56 16.10
CA VAL A 50 -21.73 17.14 14.81
C VAL A 50 -20.32 17.68 14.88
N LYS A 51 -19.41 17.14 14.07
CA LYS A 51 -18.07 17.68 13.88
C LYS A 51 -18.08 18.66 12.72
N LYS A 52 -18.03 19.96 13.02
CA LYS A 52 -18.04 21.00 11.99
C LYS A 52 -16.71 21.06 11.26
N VAL A 53 -16.78 20.96 9.94
CA VAL A 53 -15.62 21.10 9.07
C VAL A 53 -15.27 22.58 8.92
N LEU A 54 -14.05 22.94 9.34
CA LEU A 54 -13.54 24.29 9.19
C LEU A 54 -13.27 24.60 7.71
N LYS A 55 -13.83 25.71 7.21
CA LYS A 55 -13.21 26.42 6.10
C LYS A 55 -11.95 27.06 6.68
N PHE A 56 -10.81 26.69 6.15
CA PHE A 56 -9.49 26.98 6.70
C PHE A 56 -9.32 28.49 6.97
N ASP A 57 -9.16 28.88 8.24
CA ASP A 57 -8.81 30.24 8.62
C ASP A 57 -7.33 30.46 8.31
N GLN A 58 -7.04 31.37 7.36
CA GLN A 58 -5.70 31.78 6.99
C GLN A 58 -5.19 32.96 7.82
N SER A 59 -5.83 33.26 8.95
CA SER A 59 -5.33 34.26 9.90
C SER A 59 -3.94 33.85 10.42
N GLY A 60 -3.12 34.79 10.72
CA GLY A 60 -1.75 34.59 11.18
C GLY A 60 -0.74 35.37 10.34
N GLU A 61 0.43 35.57 10.87
CA GLU A 61 1.49 36.32 10.22
C GLU A 61 2.11 35.52 9.05
N ASN A 62 2.27 36.19 7.91
CA ASN A 62 3.02 35.62 6.80
C ASN A 62 4.52 35.68 7.11
N LEU A 63 5.17 34.54 7.19
CA LEU A 63 6.58 34.41 7.53
C LEU A 63 7.52 34.73 6.35
N LEU A 64 6.98 34.80 5.11
CA LEU A 64 7.75 35.14 3.91
C LEU A 64 8.05 36.64 3.88
N GLN A 65 9.29 36.97 3.62
CA GLN A 65 9.78 38.35 3.54
C GLN A 65 9.81 38.85 2.10
N PRO A 66 9.16 39.99 1.77
CA PRO A 66 9.07 40.50 0.39
C PRO A 66 10.42 40.68 -0.34
N GLY A 67 11.48 40.99 0.43
CA GLY A 67 12.82 41.24 -0.09
C GLY A 67 13.76 40.04 -0.14
N ALA A 68 13.34 38.86 0.37
CA ALA A 68 14.22 37.71 0.55
C ALA A 68 14.10 36.64 -0.57
N TRP A 69 13.35 36.92 -1.62
CA TRP A 69 13.17 36.00 -2.74
C TRP A 69 14.46 35.73 -3.50
N ARG A 70 14.70 34.49 -3.83
CA ARG A 70 15.86 34.00 -4.57
C ARG A 70 15.43 33.26 -5.84
N PRO A 71 16.27 33.35 -6.90
CA PRO A 71 16.03 32.54 -8.09
C PRO A 71 16.26 31.05 -7.76
N TYR A 72 15.37 30.20 -8.29
CA TYR A 72 15.63 28.79 -8.46
C TYR A 72 16.11 28.55 -9.89
N GLU A 73 17.31 28.00 -10.07
CA GLU A 73 17.99 27.77 -11.35
C GLU A 73 18.01 29.03 -12.24
N LYS A 74 17.34 29.03 -13.37
CA LYS A 74 17.24 30.19 -14.29
C LYS A 74 16.38 31.33 -13.73
N GLY A 75 15.74 31.12 -12.57
CA GLY A 75 15.01 32.12 -11.82
C GLY A 75 13.78 32.69 -12.52
N PHE A 76 13.48 33.92 -12.20
CA PHE A 76 12.26 34.62 -12.59
C PHE A 76 12.55 36.06 -13.01
N VAL A 77 11.59 36.65 -13.71
CA VAL A 77 11.52 38.09 -13.94
C VAL A 77 10.43 38.68 -13.05
N ARG A 78 10.70 39.80 -12.39
CA ARG A 78 9.70 40.48 -11.54
C ARG A 78 8.92 41.51 -12.36
N GLU A 79 7.60 41.36 -12.40
CA GLU A 79 6.66 42.27 -13.05
C GLU A 79 5.73 42.86 -11.98
N GLY A 80 6.13 43.95 -11.37
CA GLY A 80 5.43 44.52 -10.20
C GLY A 80 5.45 43.55 -9.03
N ASP A 81 4.27 43.06 -8.61
CA ASP A 81 4.11 42.09 -7.55
C ASP A 81 4.11 40.63 -8.03
N LEU A 82 4.26 40.43 -9.37
CA LEU A 82 4.25 39.12 -9.98
C LEU A 82 5.67 38.60 -10.20
N PHE A 83 5.80 37.28 -10.15
CA PHE A 83 7.00 36.53 -10.54
C PHE A 83 6.72 35.78 -11.82
N LEU A 84 7.38 36.14 -12.94
CA LEU A 84 7.27 35.45 -14.22
C LEU A 84 8.39 34.44 -14.41
N CYS A 85 8.01 33.19 -14.66
CA CYS A 85 8.88 32.13 -15.18
C CYS A 85 8.46 31.82 -16.63
N ASP A 86 9.36 32.03 -17.61
CA ASP A 86 9.13 31.81 -19.03
C ASP A 86 10.16 30.80 -19.57
N ASN A 87 9.74 29.58 -19.84
CA ASN A 87 10.56 28.52 -20.44
C ASN A 87 10.44 28.47 -21.97
N GLY A 88 9.53 29.28 -22.56
CA GLY A 88 9.26 29.22 -24.00
C GLY A 88 8.85 27.81 -24.43
N ALA A 89 9.50 27.28 -25.46
CA ALA A 89 9.27 25.92 -25.95
C ALA A 89 10.26 24.88 -25.38
N ASP A 90 11.22 25.26 -24.52
CA ASP A 90 12.27 24.37 -24.04
C ASP A 90 11.92 23.74 -22.70
N THR A 91 11.56 22.44 -22.73
CA THR A 91 11.24 21.65 -21.54
C THR A 91 12.44 21.29 -20.67
N ARG A 92 13.69 21.58 -21.10
CA ARG A 92 14.88 21.34 -20.29
C ARG A 92 15.18 22.49 -19.34
N VAL A 93 14.57 23.65 -19.54
CA VAL A 93 14.74 24.81 -18.68
C VAL A 93 14.04 24.60 -17.35
N GLN A 94 14.74 24.95 -16.27
CA GLN A 94 14.21 24.93 -14.93
C GLN A 94 14.18 26.36 -14.38
N ARG A 95 13.03 26.79 -13.93
CA ARG A 95 12.83 28.11 -13.31
C ARG A 95 11.99 27.99 -12.05
N GLY A 96 12.11 29.00 -11.22
CA GLY A 96 11.29 29.12 -10.03
C GLY A 96 11.71 30.28 -9.16
N VAL A 97 10.92 30.46 -8.11
CA VAL A 97 11.08 31.45 -7.08
C VAL A 97 11.22 30.71 -5.76
N SER A 98 12.18 31.09 -4.91
CA SER A 98 12.39 30.42 -3.64
C SER A 98 12.67 31.37 -2.48
N GLN A 99 12.33 30.91 -1.27
CA GLN A 99 12.72 31.53 -0.01
C GLN A 99 12.83 30.48 1.06
N THR A 100 13.85 30.55 1.92
CA THR A 100 13.99 29.70 3.09
C THR A 100 13.65 30.51 4.35
N VAL A 101 12.78 29.96 5.19
CA VAL A 101 12.35 30.53 6.47
C VAL A 101 12.85 29.63 7.59
N VAL A 102 13.52 30.22 8.59
CA VAL A 102 13.96 29.51 9.80
C VAL A 102 12.84 29.59 10.83
N LEU A 103 12.37 28.45 11.32
CA LEU A 103 11.30 28.34 12.30
C LEU A 103 11.82 27.99 13.70
N ASN A 104 12.77 27.05 13.79
CA ASN A 104 13.31 26.53 15.05
C ASN A 104 12.22 26.13 16.04
N GLN A 105 11.22 25.38 15.56
CA GLN A 105 10.12 24.89 16.39
C GLN A 105 10.67 24.10 17.58
N THR A 106 10.06 24.25 18.73
CA THR A 106 10.35 23.45 19.94
C THR A 106 9.45 22.23 20.03
N THR A 107 8.24 22.35 19.49
CA THR A 107 7.26 21.29 19.32
C THR A 107 6.80 21.29 17.86
N PRO A 108 6.41 20.17 17.29
CA PRO A 108 5.92 20.14 15.90
C PRO A 108 4.59 20.88 15.78
N GLU A 109 4.55 21.91 14.96
CA GLU A 109 3.35 22.70 14.67
C GLU A 109 3.04 22.64 13.16
N PRO A 110 1.76 22.56 12.77
CA PRO A 110 1.34 22.54 11.37
C PRO A 110 1.78 23.81 10.62
N ILE A 111 2.17 23.62 9.36
CA ILE A 111 2.67 24.67 8.48
C ILE A 111 1.78 24.75 7.25
N LEU A 112 1.24 25.93 6.96
CA LEU A 112 0.44 26.24 5.80
C LEU A 112 1.25 27.07 4.82
N ALA A 113 1.31 26.62 3.55
CA ALA A 113 1.80 27.40 2.43
C ALA A 113 0.69 27.64 1.42
N VAL A 114 0.66 28.82 0.83
CA VAL A 114 -0.30 29.21 -0.21
C VAL A 114 0.43 29.99 -1.28
N ALA A 115 0.05 29.76 -2.56
CA ALA A 115 0.45 30.59 -3.70
C ALA A 115 -0.59 30.53 -4.81
N TRP A 116 -0.56 31.50 -5.70
CA TRP A 116 -1.40 31.54 -6.88
C TRP A 116 -0.56 31.50 -8.14
N SER A 117 -0.99 30.74 -9.15
CA SER A 117 -0.39 30.75 -10.46
C SER A 117 -1.41 30.99 -11.58
N ARG A 118 -0.98 31.71 -12.62
CA ARG A 118 -1.63 31.83 -13.93
C ARG A 118 -0.65 31.27 -14.96
N ALA A 119 -1.16 30.57 -15.98
CA ALA A 119 -0.34 29.93 -17.00
C ALA A 119 -0.76 30.25 -18.42
N GLU A 120 0.24 30.25 -19.34
CA GLU A 120 0.05 30.30 -20.77
C GLU A 120 0.86 29.16 -21.42
N GLY A 121 0.15 28.16 -21.99
CA GLY A 121 0.73 27.08 -22.77
C GLY A 121 1.73 26.20 -21.99
N VAL A 122 1.51 26.00 -20.69
CA VAL A 122 2.33 25.07 -19.90
C VAL A 122 2.07 23.66 -20.39
N GLY A 123 3.09 23.03 -21.00
CA GLY A 123 2.99 21.70 -21.59
C GLY A 123 3.28 20.58 -20.59
N GLY A 124 3.02 19.33 -20.98
CA GLY A 124 3.31 18.16 -20.17
C GLY A 124 2.12 17.66 -19.33
N ALA A 125 2.38 16.74 -18.40
CA ALA A 125 1.38 16.26 -17.45
C ALA A 125 1.43 17.07 -16.15
N ARG A 126 0.35 17.06 -15.39
CA ARG A 126 0.32 17.64 -14.03
C ARG A 126 1.22 16.85 -13.12
N ASP A 127 2.25 17.46 -12.57
CA ASP A 127 3.25 16.85 -11.68
C ASP A 127 3.83 17.86 -10.69
N SER A 128 4.87 17.48 -9.96
CA SER A 128 5.54 18.33 -8.97
C SER A 128 6.43 19.42 -9.59
N ASP A 129 6.62 19.42 -10.89
CA ASP A 129 7.52 20.34 -11.57
C ASP A 129 6.86 21.67 -11.96
N TYR A 130 5.48 21.69 -11.98
CA TYR A 130 4.71 22.93 -12.01
C TYR A 130 3.85 23.01 -10.74
N SER A 131 4.44 23.53 -9.66
CA SER A 131 3.83 23.41 -8.33
C SER A 131 4.27 24.48 -7.33
N LEU A 132 3.45 24.63 -6.27
CA LEU A 132 3.88 25.10 -4.97
C LEU A 132 4.56 23.93 -4.26
N TYR A 133 5.81 24.11 -3.84
CA TYR A 133 6.65 23.04 -3.36
C TYR A 133 7.38 23.43 -2.07
N LEU A 134 7.41 22.58 -1.08
CA LEU A 134 8.11 22.78 0.18
C LEU A 134 9.10 21.65 0.46
N ASP A 135 10.29 22.06 0.92
CA ASP A 135 11.24 21.18 1.59
C ASP A 135 11.44 21.65 3.03
N LEU A 136 11.33 20.73 3.98
CA LEU A 136 11.51 21.01 5.39
C LEU A 136 12.74 20.28 5.93
N GLN A 137 13.40 20.92 6.89
CA GLN A 137 14.44 20.30 7.70
C GLN A 137 14.00 20.28 9.15
N TYR A 138 14.04 19.11 9.78
CA TYR A 138 13.77 18.96 11.21
C TYR A 138 14.94 19.45 12.06
N THR A 139 14.70 19.76 13.31
CA THR A 139 15.73 20.23 14.27
C THR A 139 16.81 19.19 14.54
N ASP A 140 16.55 17.92 14.31
CA ASP A 140 17.52 16.82 14.38
C ASP A 140 18.36 16.65 13.10
N GLY A 141 18.17 17.54 12.10
CA GLY A 141 18.85 17.51 10.82
C GLY A 141 18.27 16.53 9.78
N THR A 142 17.23 15.76 10.12
CA THR A 142 16.57 14.89 9.13
C THR A 142 15.64 15.72 8.23
N PRO A 143 15.54 15.40 6.92
CA PRO A 143 14.70 16.14 5.99
C PRO A 143 13.28 15.58 5.87
N LEU A 144 12.36 16.46 5.47
CA LEU A 144 11.05 16.12 4.92
C LEU A 144 10.90 16.82 3.56
N TRP A 145 11.23 16.09 2.49
CA TRP A 145 11.24 16.61 1.13
C TRP A 145 9.89 16.52 0.43
N GLY A 146 9.65 17.39 -0.56
CA GLY A 146 8.64 17.21 -1.58
C GLY A 146 7.21 17.31 -1.08
N GLN A 147 6.91 18.32 -0.26
CA GLN A 147 5.54 18.62 0.12
C GLN A 147 4.96 19.56 -0.94
N VAL A 148 3.97 19.09 -1.74
CA VAL A 148 3.63 19.73 -2.99
C VAL A 148 2.13 19.81 -3.24
N ASP A 149 1.70 20.91 -3.92
CA ASP A 149 0.42 21.04 -4.61
C ASP A 149 0.66 21.63 -5.99
N SER A 150 0.20 20.90 -7.03
CA SER A 150 0.50 21.20 -8.43
C SER A 150 -0.65 21.95 -9.09
N TRP A 151 -0.32 22.99 -9.86
CA TRP A 151 -1.32 23.64 -10.73
C TRP A 151 -1.61 22.80 -11.96
N THR A 152 -2.73 23.07 -12.62
CA THR A 152 -3.07 22.42 -13.88
C THR A 152 -2.16 22.93 -15.01
N VAL A 153 -1.80 22.05 -15.94
CA VAL A 153 -1.06 22.42 -17.14
C VAL A 153 -1.98 23.07 -18.18
N GLY A 154 -1.42 23.60 -19.24
CA GLY A 154 -2.13 24.29 -20.31
C GLY A 154 -2.16 25.80 -20.13
N THR A 155 -3.27 26.43 -20.49
CA THR A 155 -3.53 27.87 -20.29
C THR A 155 -4.69 28.01 -19.32
N HIS A 156 -4.47 28.71 -18.22
CA HIS A 156 -5.47 28.94 -17.20
C HIS A 156 -5.30 30.30 -16.51
N ASP A 157 -6.38 30.84 -15.98
CA ASP A 157 -6.35 32.01 -15.13
C ASP A 157 -5.84 31.65 -13.72
N TRP A 158 -5.86 32.57 -12.78
CA TRP A 158 -5.32 32.42 -11.44
C TRP A 158 -5.92 31.23 -10.69
N GLN A 159 -5.09 30.24 -10.42
CA GLN A 159 -5.40 29.07 -9.59
C GLN A 159 -4.62 29.13 -8.28
N LYS A 160 -5.27 28.78 -7.20
CA LYS A 160 -4.66 28.66 -5.88
C LYS A 160 -4.06 27.28 -5.71
N ALA A 161 -2.82 27.20 -5.21
CA ALA A 161 -2.25 26.00 -4.62
C ALA A 161 -2.08 26.19 -3.12
N GLN A 162 -2.24 25.11 -2.37
CA GLN A 162 -2.17 25.14 -0.91
C GLN A 162 -1.56 23.85 -0.38
N VAL A 163 -0.48 23.99 0.41
CA VAL A 163 0.18 22.85 1.07
C VAL A 163 0.06 23.02 2.58
N LEU A 164 -0.57 22.03 3.24
CA LEU A 164 -0.67 21.95 4.69
C LEU A 164 0.17 20.77 5.17
N VAL A 165 1.25 21.06 5.92
CA VAL A 165 2.18 20.05 6.43
C VAL A 165 1.91 19.81 7.90
N PHE A 166 1.80 18.53 8.30
CA PHE A 166 1.78 18.10 9.71
C PHE A 166 3.12 17.43 10.01
N PRO A 167 4.12 18.15 10.51
CA PRO A 167 5.44 17.61 10.73
C PRO A 167 5.43 16.59 11.89
N GLU A 168 6.16 15.49 11.74
CA GLU A 168 6.30 14.49 12.83
C GLU A 168 7.24 14.95 13.95
N LYS A 169 8.16 15.87 13.62
CA LYS A 169 9.18 16.41 14.52
C LYS A 169 9.20 17.93 14.42
N PRO A 170 9.79 18.64 15.42
CA PRO A 170 9.98 20.06 15.33
C PRO A 170 10.77 20.47 14.08
N VAL A 171 10.30 21.48 13.36
CA VAL A 171 10.89 21.97 12.11
C VAL A 171 11.89 23.06 12.40
N ALA A 172 13.13 22.91 11.89
CA ALA A 172 14.17 23.93 11.95
C ALA A 172 13.96 24.99 10.86
N SER A 173 13.69 24.56 9.63
CA SER A 173 13.49 25.49 8.51
C SER A 173 12.59 24.91 7.43
N VAL A 174 11.99 25.82 6.64
CA VAL A 174 11.17 25.51 5.48
C VAL A 174 11.73 26.24 4.26
N SER A 175 12.03 25.53 3.20
CA SER A 175 12.31 26.09 1.89
C SER A 175 11.04 26.08 1.05
N PHE A 176 10.55 27.26 0.71
CA PHE A 176 9.33 27.50 -0.05
C PHE A 176 9.69 27.76 -1.50
N TYR A 177 9.03 27.11 -2.43
CA TYR A 177 9.25 27.25 -3.87
C TYR A 177 7.95 27.42 -4.63
N MET A 178 7.97 28.24 -5.70
CA MET A 178 7.01 28.25 -6.79
C MET A 178 7.79 27.86 -8.05
N LEU A 179 7.46 26.72 -8.66
CA LEU A 179 8.32 26.06 -9.66
C LEU A 179 7.65 25.98 -11.03
N LEU A 180 8.48 26.13 -12.08
CA LEU A 180 8.20 25.73 -13.47
C LEU A 180 9.44 25.01 -13.99
N ARG A 181 9.52 23.70 -13.81
CA ARG A 181 10.62 22.83 -14.21
C ARG A 181 10.13 21.83 -15.24
N GLY A 182 10.95 21.45 -16.21
CA GLY A 182 10.58 20.37 -17.13
C GLY A 182 9.36 20.62 -18.03
N HIS A 183 8.76 21.79 -17.95
CA HIS A 183 7.58 22.20 -18.72
C HIS A 183 7.94 23.36 -19.64
N ALA A 184 7.40 23.32 -20.86
CA ALA A 184 7.36 24.49 -21.75
C ALA A 184 6.30 25.49 -21.26
N GLY A 185 6.29 26.70 -21.78
CA GLY A 185 5.27 27.71 -21.50
C GLY A 185 5.69 28.75 -20.48
N LYS A 186 4.71 29.50 -19.98
CA LYS A 186 4.90 30.61 -19.04
C LYS A 186 4.01 30.46 -17.84
N ALA A 187 4.54 30.79 -16.68
CA ALA A 187 3.80 30.85 -15.41
C ALA A 187 4.09 32.15 -14.67
N TRP A 188 3.03 32.80 -14.19
CA TRP A 188 3.09 33.92 -13.27
C TRP A 188 2.67 33.47 -11.88
N PHE A 189 3.40 33.91 -10.86
CA PHE A 189 3.10 33.56 -9.47
C PHE A 189 2.86 34.82 -8.64
N ARG A 190 1.96 34.74 -7.66
CA ARG A 190 1.64 35.79 -6.71
C ARG A 190 1.07 35.24 -5.40
N GLY A 191 0.84 36.14 -4.43
CA GLY A 191 0.09 35.82 -3.20
C GLY A 191 0.70 34.70 -2.39
N ALA A 192 2.05 34.65 -2.34
CA ALA A 192 2.77 33.65 -1.57
C ALA A 192 2.65 33.92 -0.05
N GLU A 193 2.23 32.91 0.69
CA GLU A 193 2.11 32.93 2.14
C GLU A 193 2.69 31.65 2.74
N LEU A 194 3.37 31.79 3.87
CA LEU A 194 3.84 30.69 4.71
C LEU A 194 3.49 31.02 6.16
N LYS A 195 2.76 30.15 6.86
CA LYS A 195 2.27 30.40 8.20
C LYS A 195 2.41 29.16 9.06
N VAL A 196 2.68 29.34 10.36
CA VAL A 196 2.42 28.31 11.36
C VAL A 196 0.97 28.45 11.78
N VAL A 197 0.23 27.34 11.79
CA VAL A 197 -1.22 27.36 12.04
C VAL A 197 -1.60 26.34 13.10
N ARG A 198 -2.70 26.60 13.82
CA ARG A 198 -3.31 25.62 14.71
C ARG A 198 -4.50 25.00 14.01
N VAL A 199 -4.52 23.69 13.88
CA VAL A 199 -5.57 22.95 13.18
C VAL A 199 -5.86 21.70 13.97
N PHE A 200 -7.14 21.43 14.23
CA PHE A 200 -7.60 20.12 14.66
C PHE A 200 -8.05 19.34 13.43
N LEU A 201 -7.67 18.08 13.38
CA LEU A 201 -8.07 17.18 12.29
C LEU A 201 -9.00 16.10 12.82
N PHE A 202 -9.87 15.62 11.95
CA PHE A 202 -10.55 14.35 12.12
C PHE A 202 -10.60 13.64 10.78
N ASP A 203 -10.02 12.45 10.72
CA ASP A 203 -9.80 11.70 9.48
C ASP A 203 -9.11 12.54 8.37
N GLY A 204 -8.11 13.32 8.79
CA GLY A 204 -7.36 14.23 7.91
C GLY A 204 -8.13 15.49 7.48
N VAL A 205 -9.37 15.67 7.93
CA VAL A 205 -10.20 16.83 7.63
C VAL A 205 -10.09 17.86 8.75
N PRO A 206 -9.79 19.13 8.47
CA PRO A 206 -9.83 20.20 9.49
C PRO A 206 -11.22 20.35 10.10
N ILE A 207 -11.29 20.32 11.42
CA ILE A 207 -12.56 20.47 12.16
C ILE A 207 -12.45 21.55 13.27
N GLU A 208 -13.59 22.05 13.70
CA GLU A 208 -13.67 22.90 14.90
C GLU A 208 -13.31 22.08 16.17
N PRO A 209 -12.51 22.65 17.11
CA PRO A 209 -11.95 21.89 18.22
C PRO A 209 -12.93 21.53 19.34
N THR A 210 -14.18 21.97 19.28
CA THR A 210 -15.16 21.90 20.36
C THR A 210 -16.22 20.83 20.09
N VAL A 211 -15.81 19.58 20.00
CA VAL A 211 -16.77 18.50 19.71
C VAL A 211 -16.74 17.48 20.82
N GLU A 212 -17.90 17.20 21.44
CA GLU A 212 -18.06 16.04 22.32
C GLU A 212 -17.99 14.75 21.49
N ALA A 213 -17.15 13.81 21.90
CA ALA A 213 -17.02 12.52 21.27
C ALA A 213 -18.11 11.58 21.76
N ALA A 214 -18.73 10.84 20.85
CA ALA A 214 -19.69 9.78 21.17
C ALA A 214 -19.39 8.52 20.37
N GLU A 215 -19.63 7.34 20.97
CA GLU A 215 -19.57 6.08 20.23
C GLU A 215 -20.71 6.01 19.20
N GLY A 216 -20.41 5.68 17.96
CA GLY A 216 -21.39 5.51 16.92
C GLY A 216 -20.92 5.91 15.52
N PHE A 217 -21.89 6.01 14.62
CA PHE A 217 -21.63 6.34 13.23
C PHE A 217 -21.79 7.84 12.97
N GLN A 218 -20.89 8.35 12.14
CA GLN A 218 -20.95 9.69 11.56
C GLN A 218 -20.74 9.58 10.07
N VAL A 219 -21.35 10.47 9.31
CA VAL A 219 -21.23 10.50 7.86
C VAL A 219 -20.98 11.93 7.38
N ARG A 220 -20.21 12.04 6.32
CA ARG A 220 -19.92 13.29 5.62
C ARG A 220 -20.05 13.08 4.12
N ASP A 221 -20.71 14.00 3.42
CA ASP A 221 -20.61 14.11 1.98
C ASP A 221 -19.35 14.92 1.62
N VAL A 222 -18.40 14.26 1.00
CA VAL A 222 -17.07 14.84 0.70
C VAL A 222 -17.16 15.78 -0.50
N ALA A 223 -17.98 15.42 -1.51
CA ALA A 223 -18.18 16.24 -2.70
C ALA A 223 -18.95 17.54 -2.38
N ALA A 224 -19.93 17.46 -1.49
CA ALA A 224 -20.69 18.61 -1.02
C ALA A 224 -20.03 19.37 0.14
N GLU A 225 -18.85 18.90 0.61
CA GLU A 225 -18.08 19.52 1.72
C GLU A 225 -18.91 19.72 3.00
N THR A 226 -19.80 18.79 3.32
CA THR A 226 -20.63 18.88 4.52
C THR A 226 -19.81 18.68 5.80
N ASP A 227 -20.39 19.07 6.95
CA ASP A 227 -19.92 18.65 8.26
C ASP A 227 -20.08 17.12 8.43
N PHE A 228 -19.34 16.52 9.39
CA PHE A 228 -19.65 15.17 9.88
C PHE A 228 -20.89 15.25 10.75
N VAL A 229 -21.91 14.52 10.39
CA VAL A 229 -23.17 14.42 11.15
C VAL A 229 -23.39 13.01 11.64
N SER A 230 -23.94 12.87 12.85
CA SER A 230 -24.32 11.56 13.37
C SER A 230 -25.38 10.90 12.49
N ILE A 231 -25.23 9.59 12.25
CA ILE A 231 -26.20 8.81 11.50
C ILE A 231 -26.56 7.53 12.26
N GLU A 232 -27.77 7.47 12.78
CA GLU A 232 -28.31 6.24 13.38
C GLU A 232 -29.12 5.43 12.37
N ARG A 233 -29.94 6.08 11.57
CA ARG A 233 -30.80 5.50 10.54
C ARG A 233 -30.77 6.24 9.23
N SER A 234 -30.73 7.56 9.24
CA SER A 234 -30.66 8.39 8.03
C SER A 234 -30.06 9.75 8.32
N ALA A 235 -29.24 10.24 7.40
CA ALA A 235 -28.71 11.61 7.34
C ALA A 235 -28.19 11.88 5.91
N LEU A 236 -28.19 13.12 5.45
CA LEU A 236 -27.66 13.55 4.16
C LEU A 236 -28.17 12.70 2.97
N ASP A 237 -29.47 12.37 2.93
CA ASP A 237 -30.07 11.48 1.93
C ASP A 237 -29.48 10.07 1.88
N LEU A 238 -28.88 9.63 2.98
CA LEU A 238 -28.36 8.28 3.17
C LEU A 238 -29.19 7.54 4.21
N LYS A 239 -29.35 6.23 4.01
CA LYS A 239 -29.92 5.30 5.00
C LYS A 239 -28.84 4.36 5.49
N LEU A 240 -28.79 4.18 6.82
CA LEU A 240 -27.91 3.25 7.50
C LEU A 240 -28.74 2.13 8.15
N ASP A 241 -28.40 0.88 7.84
CA ASP A 241 -28.85 -0.30 8.58
C ASP A 241 -27.60 -0.95 9.18
N CYS A 242 -27.58 -1.10 10.49
CA CYS A 242 -26.48 -1.70 11.23
C CYS A 242 -27.00 -2.80 12.15
N ARG A 243 -26.42 -3.99 12.01
CA ARG A 243 -26.60 -5.10 12.94
C ARG A 243 -25.29 -5.34 13.66
N SER A 244 -25.36 -5.47 14.97
CA SER A 244 -24.21 -5.84 15.78
C SER A 244 -24.43 -7.15 16.49
N GLN A 245 -23.38 -7.92 16.64
CA GLN A 245 -23.37 -9.20 17.35
C GLN A 245 -22.15 -9.28 18.24
N GLU A 246 -22.34 -9.64 19.49
CA GLU A 246 -21.25 -9.99 20.39
C GLU A 246 -20.87 -11.47 20.19
N ASP A 247 -19.62 -11.71 19.91
CA ASP A 247 -19.05 -13.05 19.80
C ASP A 247 -17.61 -13.07 20.27
N ALA A 248 -17.22 -14.11 20.99
CA ALA A 248 -15.87 -14.32 21.51
C ALA A 248 -15.25 -13.07 22.20
N GLY A 249 -16.06 -12.21 22.82
CA GLY A 249 -15.60 -10.98 23.51
C GLY A 249 -15.21 -9.83 22.55
N ALA A 250 -15.73 -9.87 21.33
CA ALA A 250 -15.67 -8.80 20.34
C ALA A 250 -17.06 -8.46 19.84
N THR A 251 -17.29 -7.22 19.42
CA THR A 251 -18.51 -6.79 18.74
C THR A 251 -18.26 -6.77 17.24
N PHE A 252 -19.01 -7.56 16.49
CA PHE A 252 -19.02 -7.57 15.02
C PHE A 252 -20.15 -6.72 14.50
N PHE A 253 -19.89 -5.94 13.47
CA PHE A 253 -20.83 -5.05 12.82
C PHE A 253 -21.04 -5.47 11.36
N ASP A 254 -22.31 -5.57 10.95
CA ASP A 254 -22.74 -5.75 9.56
C ASP A 254 -23.54 -4.51 9.16
N VAL A 255 -22.99 -3.72 8.23
CA VAL A 255 -23.47 -2.38 7.94
C VAL A 255 -23.85 -2.27 6.49
N THR A 256 -25.03 -1.71 6.24
CA THR A 256 -25.48 -1.32 4.89
C THR A 256 -25.69 0.18 4.85
N LEU A 257 -25.00 0.85 3.94
CA LEU A 257 -25.22 2.26 3.62
C LEU A 257 -25.89 2.35 2.25
N GLN A 258 -27.02 3.05 2.16
CA GLN A 258 -27.81 3.20 0.93
C GLN A 258 -28.04 4.67 0.64
N ASP A 259 -27.70 5.09 -0.59
CA ASP A 259 -28.11 6.39 -1.12
C ASP A 259 -29.60 6.41 -1.51
N THR A 260 -30.26 7.52 -1.26
CA THR A 260 -31.67 7.76 -1.61
C THR A 260 -31.87 8.93 -2.57
N SER A 261 -30.78 9.64 -2.92
CA SER A 261 -30.82 10.77 -3.86
C SER A 261 -30.87 10.31 -5.32
N GLY A 262 -30.19 9.19 -5.63
CA GLY A 262 -29.98 8.71 -7.00
C GLY A 262 -28.88 9.43 -7.76
N GLU A 263 -28.13 10.31 -7.10
CA GLU A 263 -27.02 11.07 -7.66
C GLU A 263 -25.68 10.38 -7.37
N ASP A 264 -24.61 10.82 -8.07
CA ASP A 264 -23.25 10.40 -7.74
C ASP A 264 -22.81 11.02 -6.41
N ARG A 265 -22.33 10.18 -5.50
CA ARG A 265 -21.93 10.60 -4.15
C ARG A 265 -20.50 10.17 -3.84
N ALA A 266 -19.80 11.01 -3.11
CA ALA A 266 -18.52 10.73 -2.48
C ALA A 266 -18.69 10.89 -0.96
N VAL A 267 -18.75 9.78 -0.24
CA VAL A 267 -19.14 9.75 1.18
C VAL A 267 -18.05 9.16 2.03
N THR A 268 -17.73 9.78 3.18
CA THR A 268 -16.97 9.13 4.25
C THR A 268 -17.91 8.75 5.37
N LEU A 269 -18.02 7.43 5.65
CA LEU A 269 -18.72 6.88 6.81
C LEU A 269 -17.68 6.53 7.88
N VAL A 270 -17.85 7.05 9.08
CA VAL A 270 -16.94 6.82 10.22
C VAL A 270 -17.70 6.14 11.36
N TYR A 271 -17.09 5.11 11.96
CA TYR A 271 -17.46 4.59 13.26
C TYR A 271 -16.39 4.98 14.29
N SER A 272 -16.80 5.64 15.37
CA SER A 272 -15.91 6.13 16.41
C SER A 272 -16.15 5.45 17.75
N VAL A 273 -15.07 5.25 18.49
CA VAL A 273 -15.09 4.79 19.90
C VAL A 273 -14.33 5.82 20.73
N PRO A 274 -15.03 6.60 21.59
CA PRO A 274 -14.39 7.49 22.52
C PRO A 274 -13.53 6.71 23.53
N LEU A 275 -12.33 7.19 23.79
CA LEU A 275 -11.44 6.64 24.79
C LEU A 275 -11.15 7.69 25.87
N PRO A 276 -10.90 7.27 27.15
CA PRO A 276 -10.54 8.20 28.20
C PRO A 276 -9.33 9.05 27.80
N ALA A 277 -9.34 10.34 28.17
CA ALA A 277 -8.26 11.30 27.95
C ALA A 277 -7.02 11.03 28.84
N ALA A 278 -6.76 9.78 29.20
CA ALA A 278 -5.61 9.35 29.98
C ALA A 278 -4.40 9.09 29.06
N GLU A 279 -3.21 8.99 29.64
CA GLU A 279 -2.03 8.59 28.89
C GLU A 279 -2.27 7.32 28.10
N CYS A 280 -2.19 7.42 26.77
CA CYS A 280 -2.34 6.28 25.86
C CYS A 280 -1.23 6.27 24.80
N ARG A 281 -1.08 5.14 24.15
CA ARG A 281 -0.11 4.91 23.07
C ARG A 281 -0.83 4.44 21.82
N TRP A 282 -0.54 5.08 20.70
CA TRP A 282 -0.88 4.55 19.39
C TRP A 282 0.06 3.39 19.05
N LEU A 283 -0.50 2.24 18.73
CA LEU A 283 0.23 1.05 18.36
C LEU A 283 0.33 1.00 16.82
N ARG A 284 1.46 1.46 16.29
CA ARG A 284 1.65 1.65 14.86
C ARG A 284 1.80 0.34 14.09
N ASP A 285 2.67 -0.52 14.59
CA ASP A 285 3.03 -1.80 13.97
C ASP A 285 3.58 -2.78 15.05
N PRO A 286 3.91 -4.04 14.71
CA PRO A 286 4.41 -5.00 15.70
C PRO A 286 5.69 -4.58 16.45
N ARG A 287 6.40 -3.55 15.97
CA ARG A 287 7.64 -3.07 16.56
C ARG A 287 7.47 -1.72 17.23
N HIS A 288 6.67 -0.84 16.66
CA HIS A 288 6.65 0.56 17.06
C HIS A 288 5.32 0.97 17.70
N SER A 289 5.44 1.71 18.78
CA SER A 289 4.32 2.43 19.39
C SER A 289 4.76 3.85 19.73
N VAL A 290 3.80 4.78 19.67
CA VAL A 290 4.05 6.21 19.89
C VAL A 290 3.17 6.68 21.03
N SER A 291 3.74 7.42 21.99
CA SER A 291 2.94 8.11 23.00
C SER A 291 2.07 9.16 22.32
N VAL A 292 0.78 9.16 22.65
CA VAL A 292 -0.17 10.07 22.05
C VAL A 292 0.09 11.48 22.56
N ALA A 293 0.25 12.42 21.64
CA ALA A 293 0.40 13.84 21.91
C ALA A 293 -0.89 14.57 21.55
N GLU A 294 -1.24 15.58 22.34
CA GLU A 294 -2.43 16.40 22.16
C GLU A 294 -2.51 17.00 20.73
N GLY A 295 -3.70 17.08 20.18
CA GLY A 295 -3.96 17.71 18.88
C GLY A 295 -3.49 16.94 17.66
N ARG A 296 -3.00 15.70 17.80
CA ARG A 296 -2.50 14.87 16.69
C ARG A 296 -3.47 13.78 16.29
N GLU A 297 -3.33 13.39 15.03
CA GLU A 297 -3.98 12.21 14.48
C GLU A 297 -2.93 11.15 14.09
N TYR A 298 -3.21 9.90 14.40
CA TYR A 298 -2.32 8.76 14.19
C TYR A 298 -2.95 7.78 13.22
N LEU A 299 -2.19 7.41 12.20
CA LEU A 299 -2.60 6.50 11.13
C LEU A 299 -1.36 5.82 10.54
N ASP A 300 -1.42 4.53 10.24
CA ASP A 300 -0.45 3.85 9.38
C ASP A 300 -1.12 3.49 8.06
N ALA A 301 -0.67 4.11 6.96
CA ALA A 301 -1.37 4.05 5.69
C ALA A 301 -0.46 4.03 4.47
N THR A 302 -0.95 3.40 3.42
CA THR A 302 -0.45 3.52 2.04
C THR A 302 -1.23 4.61 1.31
N ARG A 303 -0.64 5.22 0.28
CA ARG A 303 -1.25 6.30 -0.51
C ARG A 303 -1.78 5.80 -1.83
N TYR A 304 -2.94 6.35 -2.21
CA TYR A 304 -3.64 6.10 -3.46
C TYR A 304 -4.28 7.39 -3.98
N ALA A 305 -4.62 7.43 -5.26
CA ALA A 305 -5.38 8.53 -5.86
C ALA A 305 -6.90 8.40 -5.60
N ALA A 306 -7.28 7.93 -4.44
CA ALA A 306 -8.65 7.58 -4.06
C ALA A 306 -9.00 8.04 -2.66
N GLY A 307 -10.30 8.23 -2.39
CA GLY A 307 -10.85 8.58 -1.09
C GLY A 307 -10.66 10.03 -0.69
N THR A 308 -11.02 10.35 0.55
CA THR A 308 -11.03 11.72 1.08
C THR A 308 -9.65 12.36 1.14
N ASN A 309 -8.63 11.60 1.52
CA ASN A 309 -7.29 12.11 1.78
C ASN A 309 -6.17 11.27 1.13
N GLY A 310 -6.52 10.39 0.21
CA GLY A 310 -5.57 9.54 -0.50
C GLY A 310 -4.86 8.51 0.37
N ARG A 311 -5.41 8.16 1.54
CA ARG A 311 -4.81 7.23 2.48
C ARG A 311 -5.70 6.01 2.69
N MET A 312 -5.09 4.84 2.76
CA MET A 312 -5.74 3.59 3.14
C MET A 312 -4.85 2.85 4.14
N SER A 313 -5.44 2.34 5.23
CA SER A 313 -4.68 1.61 6.24
C SER A 313 -3.96 0.40 5.67
N ARG A 314 -2.73 0.18 6.12
CA ARG A 314 -1.91 -0.97 5.70
C ARG A 314 -2.35 -2.25 6.39
N TYR A 315 -2.52 -2.20 7.71
CA TYR A 315 -3.00 -3.32 8.51
C TYR A 315 -4.54 -3.36 8.52
N PRO A 316 -5.14 -4.55 8.63
CA PRO A 316 -6.59 -4.69 8.72
C PRO A 316 -7.17 -4.18 10.04
N LEU A 317 -6.34 -3.73 10.95
CA LEU A 317 -6.71 -3.19 12.27
C LEU A 317 -5.85 -2.00 12.64
N GLY A 318 -6.38 -1.18 13.56
CA GLY A 318 -5.64 -0.15 14.29
C GLY A 318 -5.96 -0.27 15.78
N ALA A 319 -4.98 0.04 16.64
CA ALA A 319 -5.10 -0.21 18.07
C ALA A 319 -4.44 0.87 18.93
N VAL A 320 -5.02 1.08 20.11
CA VAL A 320 -4.53 1.96 21.16
C VAL A 320 -4.40 1.18 22.47
N ALA A 321 -3.33 1.44 23.22
CA ALA A 321 -3.12 0.90 24.55
C ALA A 321 -3.14 2.02 25.60
N GLY A 322 -3.82 1.80 26.69
CA GLY A 322 -3.89 2.69 27.87
C GLY A 322 -3.81 1.90 29.16
N ALA A 323 -4.06 2.56 30.30
CA ALA A 323 -3.97 1.94 31.62
C ALA A 323 -4.98 0.78 31.84
N GLU A 324 -6.11 0.81 31.13
CA GLU A 324 -7.17 -0.20 31.24
C GLU A 324 -7.03 -1.37 30.23
N GLY A 325 -5.90 -1.47 29.53
CA GLY A 325 -5.65 -2.45 28.47
C GLY A 325 -5.70 -1.85 27.07
N GLY A 326 -5.92 -2.69 26.06
CA GLY A 326 -5.96 -2.28 24.65
C GLY A 326 -7.38 -2.27 24.07
N MET A 327 -7.61 -1.36 23.13
CA MET A 327 -8.80 -1.29 22.27
C MET A 327 -8.39 -1.26 20.81
N ALA A 328 -9.08 -2.02 19.97
CA ALA A 328 -8.83 -2.08 18.53
C ALA A 328 -10.13 -2.05 17.73
N LEU A 329 -10.03 -1.49 16.52
CA LEU A 329 -11.01 -1.64 15.43
C LEU A 329 -10.32 -2.39 14.30
N GLY A 330 -11.04 -3.32 13.65
CA GLY A 330 -10.50 -4.09 12.54
C GLY A 330 -11.57 -4.43 11.51
N ILE A 331 -11.17 -4.48 10.22
CA ILE A 331 -12.07 -4.87 9.13
C ILE A 331 -12.16 -6.41 9.01
N ASP A 332 -13.26 -6.89 8.47
CA ASP A 332 -13.32 -8.25 7.93
C ASP A 332 -12.70 -8.26 6.52
N MET A 333 -11.51 -8.85 6.37
CA MET A 333 -10.80 -8.90 5.08
C MET A 333 -11.54 -9.71 4.00
N ALA A 334 -12.58 -10.48 4.37
CA ALA A 334 -13.47 -11.12 3.39
C ALA A 334 -14.51 -10.15 2.79
N HIS A 335 -14.66 -8.96 3.38
CA HIS A 335 -15.56 -7.89 2.94
C HIS A 335 -14.80 -6.54 2.86
N PRO A 336 -13.79 -6.44 2.00
CA PRO A 336 -12.95 -5.26 1.96
C PRO A 336 -13.67 -4.06 1.36
N ALA A 337 -13.21 -2.89 1.78
CA ALA A 337 -13.57 -1.60 1.22
C ALA A 337 -12.36 -0.65 1.36
N PHE A 338 -12.39 0.51 0.79
CA PHE A 338 -11.36 1.53 1.00
C PHE A 338 -11.53 2.13 2.39
N PHE A 339 -10.56 1.92 3.30
CA PHE A 339 -10.74 2.18 4.73
C PHE A 339 -9.51 2.79 5.40
N ARG A 340 -9.74 3.42 6.55
CA ARG A 340 -8.72 3.89 7.48
C ARG A 340 -9.09 3.54 8.91
N VAL A 341 -8.13 3.04 9.68
CA VAL A 341 -8.25 2.95 11.14
C VAL A 341 -7.23 3.88 11.74
N GLY A 342 -7.68 4.86 12.53
CA GLY A 342 -6.83 5.86 13.13
C GLY A 342 -7.26 6.23 14.54
N PHE A 343 -6.38 6.95 15.24
CA PHE A 343 -6.69 7.56 16.52
C PHE A 343 -6.50 9.05 16.45
N ASN A 344 -7.52 9.79 16.87
CA ASN A 344 -7.49 11.23 16.94
C ASN A 344 -7.33 11.70 18.39
N ALA A 345 -6.21 12.33 18.71
CA ALA A 345 -5.93 12.82 20.07
C ALA A 345 -6.67 14.13 20.40
N GLY A 346 -7.16 14.85 19.39
CA GLY A 346 -7.95 16.08 19.62
C GLY A 346 -9.36 15.78 20.08
N THR A 347 -9.97 14.71 19.55
CA THR A 347 -11.32 14.24 19.93
C THR A 347 -11.30 13.03 20.87
N HIS A 348 -10.13 12.45 21.13
CA HIS A 348 -9.92 11.21 21.91
C HIS A 348 -10.72 10.01 21.38
N GLU A 349 -10.77 9.85 20.05
CA GLU A 349 -11.51 8.78 19.41
C GLU A 349 -10.57 7.82 18.65
N LEU A 350 -10.73 6.52 18.89
CA LEU A 350 -10.33 5.49 17.96
C LEU A 350 -11.41 5.39 16.89
N PHE A 351 -11.09 5.51 15.62
CA PHE A 351 -12.07 5.54 14.55
C PHE A 351 -11.72 4.61 13.38
N LEU A 352 -12.77 4.14 12.71
CA LEU A 352 -12.70 3.43 11.44
C LEU A 352 -13.50 4.21 10.41
N ALA A 353 -12.85 4.71 9.38
CA ALA A 353 -13.44 5.46 8.29
C ALA A 353 -13.46 4.64 6.99
N TYR A 354 -14.57 4.69 6.27
CA TYR A 354 -14.72 4.13 4.94
C TYR A 354 -15.01 5.24 3.93
N ASP A 355 -14.27 5.27 2.82
CA ASP A 355 -14.56 6.14 1.69
C ASP A 355 -15.35 5.38 0.63
N ILE A 356 -16.56 5.82 0.39
CA ILE A 356 -17.57 5.12 -0.39
C ILE A 356 -18.05 6.01 -1.52
N GLY A 357 -17.88 5.56 -2.76
CA GLY A 357 -18.57 6.07 -3.91
C GLY A 357 -19.95 5.43 -4.02
N LEU A 358 -20.99 6.21 -4.29
CA LEU A 358 -22.34 5.73 -4.58
C LEU A 358 -22.81 6.34 -5.89
N ALA A 359 -23.56 5.59 -6.66
CA ALA A 359 -24.08 5.99 -7.97
C ALA A 359 -25.43 5.31 -8.21
N ALA A 360 -26.19 5.80 -9.19
CA ALA A 360 -27.49 5.19 -9.53
C ALA A 360 -27.36 3.69 -9.85
N GLU A 361 -26.26 3.28 -10.49
CA GLU A 361 -25.97 1.89 -10.80
C GLU A 361 -25.54 1.08 -9.56
N LYS A 362 -25.00 1.73 -8.54
CA LYS A 362 -24.49 1.10 -7.30
C LYS A 362 -24.82 1.96 -6.09
N PRO A 363 -26.12 2.05 -5.70
CA PRO A 363 -26.55 2.93 -4.62
C PRO A 363 -26.33 2.35 -3.22
N VAL A 364 -25.80 1.13 -3.08
CA VAL A 364 -25.65 0.41 -1.80
C VAL A 364 -24.22 -0.05 -1.59
N ALA A 365 -23.70 0.18 -0.40
CA ALA A 365 -22.45 -0.36 0.09
C ALA A 365 -22.69 -1.26 1.31
N HIS A 366 -22.01 -2.44 1.33
CA HIS A 366 -22.00 -3.36 2.46
C HIS A 366 -20.62 -3.39 3.08
N LEU A 367 -20.56 -3.26 4.41
CA LEU A 367 -19.31 -3.16 5.18
C LEU A 367 -19.37 -4.10 6.37
N ARG A 368 -18.24 -4.71 6.72
CA ARG A 368 -18.13 -5.54 7.92
C ARG A 368 -16.84 -5.22 8.66
N PHE A 369 -16.96 -5.06 9.98
CA PHE A 369 -15.83 -4.78 10.85
C PHE A 369 -16.10 -5.28 12.28
N CYS A 370 -15.08 -5.19 13.13
CA CYS A 370 -15.22 -5.53 14.55
C CYS A 370 -14.52 -4.51 15.45
N LYS A 371 -15.02 -4.45 16.69
CA LYS A 371 -14.43 -3.77 17.84
C LYS A 371 -14.06 -4.82 18.89
N PHE A 372 -12.83 -4.77 19.43
CA PHE A 372 -12.40 -5.73 20.43
C PHE A 372 -11.39 -5.16 21.41
N ARG A 373 -11.38 -5.74 22.62
CA ARG A 373 -10.34 -5.50 23.64
C ARG A 373 -9.26 -6.58 23.57
N PHE A 374 -8.05 -6.22 24.00
CA PHE A 374 -6.91 -7.15 24.04
C PHE A 374 -5.97 -6.82 25.19
N ASP A 375 -5.10 -7.80 25.55
CA ASP A 375 -3.99 -7.58 26.49
C ASP A 375 -2.89 -6.75 25.83
N ALA A 376 -2.71 -5.54 26.33
CA ALA A 376 -1.76 -4.56 25.81
C ALA A 376 -0.29 -4.81 26.19
N THR A 377 0.01 -5.83 26.98
CA THR A 377 1.40 -6.17 27.44
C THR A 377 2.39 -6.26 26.28
N TRP A 378 1.92 -6.76 25.13
CA TRP A 378 2.70 -6.92 23.91
C TRP A 378 2.36 -5.89 22.82
N GLY A 379 1.69 -4.81 23.17
CA GLY A 379 1.35 -3.73 22.24
C GLY A 379 0.57 -4.24 21.03
N PHE A 380 0.95 -3.79 19.82
CA PHE A 380 0.28 -4.21 18.57
C PHE A 380 0.30 -5.73 18.35
N ARG A 381 1.32 -6.42 18.83
CA ARG A 381 1.42 -7.88 18.76
C ARG A 381 0.30 -8.58 19.53
N GLY A 382 -0.12 -8.00 20.67
CA GLY A 382 -1.29 -8.47 21.43
C GLY A 382 -2.59 -8.26 20.66
N ALA A 383 -2.78 -7.08 20.04
CA ALA A 383 -3.93 -6.80 19.18
C ALA A 383 -3.99 -7.75 17.98
N LEU A 384 -2.83 -8.01 17.35
CA LEU A 384 -2.73 -8.91 16.20
C LEU A 384 -3.02 -10.37 16.58
N ALA A 385 -2.52 -10.84 17.73
CA ALA A 385 -2.83 -12.17 18.24
C ALA A 385 -4.34 -12.35 18.44
N ARG A 386 -4.98 -11.33 19.05
CA ARG A 386 -6.42 -11.35 19.24
C ARG A 386 -7.19 -11.31 17.92
N PHE A 387 -6.73 -10.54 16.94
CA PHE A 387 -7.33 -10.49 15.60
C PHE A 387 -7.27 -11.85 14.89
N TYR A 388 -6.18 -12.61 15.04
CA TYR A 388 -6.06 -13.96 14.48
C TYR A 388 -7.06 -14.94 15.13
N GLU A 389 -7.34 -14.79 16.42
CA GLU A 389 -8.36 -15.60 17.11
C GLU A 389 -9.78 -15.29 16.61
N LEU A 390 -10.06 -14.01 16.27
CA LEU A 390 -11.37 -13.59 15.76
C LEU A 390 -11.60 -14.00 14.29
N PHE A 391 -10.51 -14.13 13.50
CA PHE A 391 -10.58 -14.48 12.08
C PHE A 391 -9.63 -15.65 11.71
N PRO A 392 -9.74 -16.81 12.37
CA PRO A 392 -8.75 -17.89 12.20
C PRO A 392 -8.66 -18.40 10.76
N GLU A 393 -9.76 -18.46 10.03
CA GLU A 393 -9.80 -18.92 8.64
C GLU A 393 -8.99 -18.02 7.68
N GLN A 394 -8.88 -16.72 7.99
CA GLN A 394 -8.14 -15.77 7.15
C GLN A 394 -6.62 -15.97 7.24
N PHE A 395 -6.15 -16.59 8.31
CA PHE A 395 -4.74 -16.83 8.58
C PHE A 395 -4.35 -18.33 8.53
N ALA A 396 -5.25 -19.19 8.09
CA ALA A 396 -4.98 -20.61 7.97
C ALA A 396 -3.92 -20.88 6.90
N CYS A 397 -2.91 -21.69 7.23
CA CYS A 397 -1.93 -22.19 6.29
C CYS A 397 -2.41 -23.54 5.74
N ARG A 398 -2.78 -23.60 4.46
CA ARG A 398 -3.30 -24.81 3.79
C ARG A 398 -2.20 -25.59 3.10
N ILE A 399 -1.09 -24.95 2.77
CA ILE A 399 -0.01 -25.56 2.01
C ILE A 399 0.83 -26.48 2.88
N PRO A 400 1.20 -27.70 2.39
CA PRO A 400 1.83 -28.72 3.22
C PRO A 400 3.34 -28.58 3.36
N THR A 401 3.96 -27.61 2.68
CA THR A 401 5.41 -27.48 2.63
C THR A 401 5.87 -26.05 2.65
N GLN A 402 7.15 -25.84 2.98
CA GLN A 402 7.85 -24.55 3.02
C GLN A 402 9.13 -24.67 2.20
N GLY A 403 9.50 -23.64 1.42
CA GLY A 403 10.71 -23.68 0.63
C GLY A 403 10.84 -22.55 -0.38
N LEU A 404 11.85 -22.63 -1.24
CA LEU A 404 12.14 -21.64 -2.27
C LEU A 404 11.17 -21.73 -3.45
N TRP A 405 10.98 -20.59 -4.07
CA TRP A 405 10.29 -20.39 -5.33
C TRP A 405 11.28 -20.33 -6.50
N MET A 406 11.04 -21.14 -7.55
CA MET A 406 11.73 -21.10 -8.84
C MET A 406 10.83 -20.42 -9.88
N PRO A 407 11.18 -19.22 -10.38
CA PRO A 407 10.46 -18.57 -11.45
C PRO A 407 10.87 -19.15 -12.83
N PHE A 408 9.92 -19.58 -13.64
CA PHE A 408 10.00 -19.98 -15.06
C PHE A 408 11.02 -21.06 -15.46
N ALA A 409 12.17 -21.16 -14.80
CA ALA A 409 13.23 -22.10 -15.19
C ALA A 409 12.91 -23.53 -14.77
N LYS A 410 13.56 -24.51 -15.44
CA LYS A 410 13.50 -25.91 -15.02
C LYS A 410 14.42 -26.15 -13.84
N ILE A 411 13.87 -26.68 -12.77
CA ILE A 411 14.66 -27.08 -11.59
C ILE A 411 15.60 -28.22 -11.94
N SER A 412 15.19 -29.13 -12.85
CA SER A 412 16.02 -30.25 -13.33
C SER A 412 17.33 -29.81 -13.99
N ASP A 413 17.40 -28.60 -14.53
CA ASP A 413 18.61 -28.07 -15.20
C ASP A 413 19.63 -27.53 -14.18
N VAL A 414 19.25 -27.36 -12.89
CA VAL A 414 20.14 -26.87 -11.85
C VAL A 414 20.95 -28.04 -11.28
N ASN A 415 22.26 -28.02 -11.51
CA ASN A 415 23.13 -29.05 -10.94
C ASN A 415 22.98 -29.11 -9.42
N GLY A 416 22.78 -30.32 -8.86
CA GLY A 416 22.58 -30.49 -7.41
C GLY A 416 21.40 -29.74 -6.82
N TRP A 417 20.33 -29.57 -7.54
CA TRP A 417 19.13 -28.79 -7.20
C TRP A 417 18.59 -29.05 -5.78
N ARG A 418 18.80 -30.25 -5.22
CA ARG A 418 18.35 -30.61 -3.87
C ARG A 418 18.99 -29.78 -2.76
N ASP A 419 20.16 -29.21 -3.02
CA ASP A 419 20.88 -28.37 -2.06
C ASP A 419 20.25 -26.99 -1.86
N PHE A 420 19.32 -26.56 -2.76
CA PHE A 420 18.74 -25.21 -2.77
C PHE A 420 17.39 -25.13 -2.06
N GLY A 421 16.68 -26.24 -1.86
CA GLY A 421 15.43 -26.27 -1.11
C GLY A 421 14.19 -25.75 -1.86
N PHE A 422 14.14 -25.91 -3.19
CA PHE A 422 12.97 -25.57 -4.00
C PHE A 422 11.74 -26.38 -3.59
N ARG A 423 10.59 -25.73 -3.51
CA ARG A 423 9.28 -26.32 -3.26
C ARG A 423 8.17 -25.76 -4.13
N PHE A 424 8.35 -24.56 -4.65
CA PHE A 424 7.35 -23.86 -5.48
C PHE A 424 7.96 -23.52 -6.83
N LYS A 425 7.19 -23.71 -7.89
CA LYS A 425 7.61 -23.38 -9.25
C LYS A 425 6.51 -22.65 -9.99
N GLU A 426 6.90 -21.57 -10.64
CA GLU A 426 6.07 -20.86 -11.60
C GLU A 426 6.34 -21.37 -13.01
N GLY A 427 5.27 -21.74 -13.72
CA GLY A 427 5.33 -22.29 -15.06
C GLY A 427 5.24 -23.82 -15.10
N ASP A 428 4.83 -24.34 -16.26
CA ASP A 428 4.41 -25.74 -16.48
C ASP A 428 5.39 -26.56 -17.34
N ASN A 429 6.65 -26.16 -17.41
CA ASN A 429 7.60 -26.68 -18.38
C ASN A 429 8.16 -28.08 -18.07
N GLU A 430 7.90 -28.68 -16.91
CA GLU A 430 8.34 -30.02 -16.50
C GLU A 430 7.51 -30.66 -15.39
N THR A 431 6.20 -30.42 -15.35
CA THR A 431 5.28 -30.80 -14.26
C THR A 431 5.41 -32.26 -13.80
N ALA A 432 5.58 -33.21 -14.73
CA ALA A 432 5.78 -34.62 -14.37
C ALA A 432 7.11 -34.89 -13.65
N TRP A 433 8.13 -34.10 -13.85
CA TRP A 433 9.36 -34.15 -13.09
C TRP A 433 9.16 -33.50 -11.73
N ASP A 434 8.49 -32.35 -11.70
CA ASP A 434 8.18 -31.56 -10.48
C ASP A 434 7.41 -32.46 -9.49
N ASP A 435 6.35 -33.15 -9.93
CA ASP A 435 5.56 -34.07 -9.11
C ASP A 435 6.41 -35.18 -8.45
N ARG A 436 7.33 -35.80 -9.24
CA ARG A 436 8.20 -36.86 -8.71
C ARG A 436 9.16 -36.38 -7.64
N HIS A 437 9.34 -35.05 -7.53
CA HIS A 437 10.29 -34.44 -6.58
C HIS A 437 9.59 -33.55 -5.55
N GLU A 438 8.26 -33.65 -5.45
CA GLU A 438 7.47 -32.90 -4.47
C GLU A 438 7.62 -31.37 -4.62
N ILE A 439 7.70 -30.90 -5.87
CA ILE A 439 7.67 -29.49 -6.24
C ILE A 439 6.26 -29.15 -6.66
N LEU A 440 5.66 -28.14 -6.03
CA LEU A 440 4.33 -27.66 -6.39
C LEU A 440 4.44 -26.65 -7.54
N THR A 441 3.70 -26.92 -8.61
CA THR A 441 3.76 -26.18 -9.88
C THR A 441 2.49 -25.35 -10.09
N PHE A 442 2.66 -24.07 -10.38
CA PHE A 442 1.59 -23.11 -10.52
C PHE A 442 1.53 -22.53 -11.93
N ARG A 443 0.31 -22.45 -12.49
CA ARG A 443 0.11 -21.80 -13.77
C ARG A 443 0.14 -20.28 -13.64
N TYR A 444 0.93 -19.64 -14.50
CA TYR A 444 1.02 -18.18 -14.57
C TYR A 444 -0.25 -17.53 -15.11
N THR A 445 -0.76 -16.52 -14.40
CA THR A 445 -1.76 -15.58 -14.88
C THR A 445 -1.44 -14.16 -14.40
N GLU A 446 -1.73 -13.16 -15.22
CA GLU A 446 -1.64 -11.75 -14.88
C GLU A 446 -3.00 -11.08 -15.10
N PRO A 447 -3.72 -10.67 -14.03
CA PRO A 447 -4.98 -9.94 -14.16
C PRO A 447 -4.76 -8.46 -14.48
N MET A 448 -5.84 -7.78 -14.82
CA MET A 448 -5.96 -6.32 -14.92
C MET A 448 -5.06 -5.65 -15.97
N THR A 449 -4.35 -6.41 -16.80
CA THR A 449 -3.51 -5.88 -17.86
C THR A 449 -3.65 -6.64 -19.17
N TRP A 450 -3.53 -5.92 -20.26
CA TRP A 450 -3.29 -6.48 -21.59
C TRP A 450 -2.13 -5.74 -22.27
N TRP A 451 -1.04 -6.47 -22.54
CA TRP A 451 0.17 -6.01 -23.21
C TRP A 451 0.02 -6.13 -24.72
N MET A 452 -0.41 -5.05 -25.37
CA MET A 452 -0.63 -5.00 -26.81
C MET A 452 0.61 -4.47 -27.52
N SER A 453 1.27 -5.30 -28.35
CA SER A 453 2.35 -4.81 -29.21
C SER A 453 1.78 -4.02 -30.39
N MET A 454 2.40 -2.90 -30.71
CA MET A 454 2.11 -2.08 -31.90
C MET A 454 3.24 -2.21 -32.92
N LYS A 455 2.92 -2.07 -34.20
CA LYS A 455 3.92 -2.15 -35.27
C LYS A 455 4.97 -1.05 -35.12
N GLU A 456 6.18 -1.34 -35.57
CA GLU A 456 7.23 -0.34 -35.70
C GLU A 456 6.77 0.80 -36.64
N GLY A 457 7.05 2.05 -36.26
CA GLY A 457 6.62 3.25 -37.00
C GLY A 457 5.19 3.71 -36.74
N MET A 458 4.34 2.96 -36.04
CA MET A 458 3.04 3.48 -35.57
C MET A 458 3.26 4.48 -34.44
N ALA A 459 2.51 5.57 -34.45
CA ALA A 459 2.60 6.55 -33.37
C ALA A 459 2.12 5.95 -32.03
N ARG A 460 2.83 6.29 -30.93
CA ARG A 460 2.48 5.86 -29.58
C ARG A 460 1.52 6.86 -28.94
N ASN A 461 0.29 6.87 -29.46
CA ASN A 461 -0.83 7.66 -28.93
C ASN A 461 -2.07 6.77 -28.79
N LEU A 462 -3.07 7.26 -28.05
CA LEU A 462 -4.27 6.48 -27.72
C LEU A 462 -5.10 6.14 -28.97
N ASP A 463 -5.23 7.06 -29.92
CA ASP A 463 -6.05 6.85 -31.13
C ASP A 463 -5.49 5.71 -31.99
N GLU A 464 -4.19 5.69 -32.25
CA GLU A 464 -3.51 4.64 -33.00
C GLU A 464 -3.57 3.30 -32.25
N ALA A 465 -3.43 3.31 -30.92
CA ALA A 465 -3.53 2.12 -30.10
C ALA A 465 -4.96 1.54 -30.15
N LEU A 466 -6.01 2.37 -30.06
CA LEU A 466 -7.40 1.94 -30.17
C LEU A 466 -7.73 1.42 -31.57
N ALA A 467 -7.22 2.08 -32.60
CA ALA A 467 -7.39 1.61 -33.98
C ALA A 467 -6.78 0.23 -34.19
N GLU A 468 -5.57 0.00 -33.65
CA GLU A 468 -4.93 -1.32 -33.74
C GLU A 468 -5.67 -2.36 -32.89
N ALA A 469 -6.12 -2.02 -31.67
CA ALA A 469 -6.93 -2.93 -30.85
C ALA A 469 -8.22 -3.34 -31.57
N LYS A 470 -8.91 -2.36 -32.19
CA LYS A 470 -10.12 -2.63 -32.96
C LYS A 470 -9.83 -3.55 -34.17
N ARG A 471 -8.74 -3.29 -34.89
CA ARG A 471 -8.31 -4.14 -36.01
C ARG A 471 -8.03 -5.59 -35.55
N LEU A 472 -7.36 -5.75 -34.42
CA LEU A 472 -7.09 -7.08 -33.81
C LEU A 472 -8.41 -7.78 -33.41
N ALA A 473 -9.35 -7.07 -32.82
CA ALA A 473 -10.65 -7.62 -32.44
C ALA A 473 -11.49 -8.03 -33.65
N ASP A 474 -11.59 -7.16 -34.67
CA ASP A 474 -12.49 -7.34 -35.81
C ASP A 474 -11.91 -8.34 -36.86
N GLU A 475 -10.63 -8.17 -37.23
CA GLU A 475 -10.01 -8.94 -38.32
C GLU A 475 -9.33 -10.23 -37.80
N ARG A 476 -8.68 -10.17 -36.63
CA ARG A 476 -7.93 -11.30 -36.08
C ARG A 476 -8.72 -12.12 -35.08
N LYS A 477 -9.87 -11.62 -34.63
CA LYS A 477 -10.67 -12.23 -33.56
C LYS A 477 -9.85 -12.49 -32.29
N ASP A 478 -8.87 -11.63 -32.03
CA ASP A 478 -8.02 -11.72 -30.84
C ASP A 478 -8.89 -11.56 -29.57
N PRO A 479 -8.88 -12.54 -28.65
CA PRO A 479 -9.77 -12.55 -27.51
C PRO A 479 -9.44 -11.43 -26.50
N HIS A 480 -8.19 -11.01 -26.38
CA HIS A 480 -7.81 -9.90 -25.52
C HIS A 480 -8.25 -8.57 -26.10
N ALA A 481 -8.12 -8.39 -27.41
CA ALA A 481 -8.61 -7.22 -28.10
C ALA A 481 -10.14 -7.11 -28.02
N GLN A 482 -10.87 -8.22 -28.14
CA GLN A 482 -12.32 -8.24 -27.94
C GLN A 482 -12.68 -7.87 -26.49
N ALA A 483 -11.93 -8.40 -25.50
CA ALA A 483 -12.16 -8.11 -24.10
C ALA A 483 -11.87 -6.67 -23.72
N LEU A 484 -11.02 -5.93 -24.45
CA LEU A 484 -10.79 -4.50 -24.19
C LEU A 484 -12.11 -3.70 -24.22
N PHE A 485 -12.98 -4.02 -25.20
CA PHE A 485 -14.23 -3.27 -25.39
C PHE A 485 -15.29 -3.57 -24.32
N THR A 486 -15.13 -4.64 -23.55
CA THR A 486 -16.01 -5.00 -22.43
C THR A 486 -15.38 -4.72 -21.07
N SER A 487 -14.07 -4.86 -20.97
CA SER A 487 -13.34 -4.85 -19.69
C SER A 487 -12.32 -3.72 -19.57
N GLY A 488 -12.05 -2.93 -20.63
CA GLY A 488 -11.11 -1.81 -20.54
C GLY A 488 -11.58 -0.76 -19.54
N PHE A 489 -10.66 -0.29 -18.69
CA PHE A 489 -10.96 0.84 -17.81
C PHE A 489 -11.25 2.10 -18.62
N HIS A 490 -12.12 2.95 -18.09
CA HIS A 490 -12.20 4.33 -18.49
C HIS A 490 -11.55 5.23 -17.44
N ASP A 491 -10.92 6.29 -17.91
CA ASP A 491 -10.49 7.41 -17.07
C ASP A 491 -11.67 8.33 -16.72
N GLU A 492 -11.41 9.39 -15.96
CA GLU A 492 -12.43 10.36 -15.52
C GLU A 492 -13.13 11.10 -16.67
N THR A 493 -12.56 11.09 -17.88
CA THR A 493 -13.11 11.72 -19.08
C THR A 493 -13.91 10.73 -19.95
N GLY A 494 -13.92 9.45 -19.57
CA GLY A 494 -14.58 8.38 -20.32
C GLY A 494 -13.73 7.76 -21.42
N GLN A 495 -12.43 8.07 -21.49
CA GLN A 495 -11.50 7.47 -22.44
C GLN A 495 -10.91 6.17 -21.87
N PHE A 496 -10.54 5.24 -22.77
CA PHE A 496 -9.86 4.03 -22.36
C PHE A 496 -8.50 4.35 -21.72
N ALA A 497 -8.21 3.70 -20.59
CA ALA A 497 -6.97 3.87 -19.85
C ALA A 497 -5.87 2.94 -20.38
N ALA A 498 -4.79 3.52 -20.90
CA ALA A 498 -3.61 2.81 -21.38
C ALA A 498 -2.33 3.55 -21.05
N ARG A 499 -1.24 2.79 -20.91
CA ARG A 499 0.13 3.32 -20.90
C ARG A 499 0.78 2.99 -22.23
N LEU A 500 1.27 4.03 -22.91
CA LEU A 500 1.91 3.90 -24.21
C LEU A 500 3.41 3.83 -24.00
N LEU A 501 4.03 2.75 -24.44
CA LEU A 501 5.41 2.44 -24.18
C LEU A 501 6.18 2.20 -25.47
N ASP A 502 7.41 2.67 -25.51
CA ASP A 502 8.41 2.39 -26.54
C ASP A 502 9.68 1.88 -25.86
N THR A 503 9.61 0.66 -25.39
CA THR A 503 10.68 0.00 -24.64
C THR A 503 11.01 -1.36 -25.25
N PRO A 504 12.22 -1.92 -25.06
CA PRO A 504 12.60 -3.23 -25.61
C PRO A 504 11.71 -4.38 -25.18
N TRP A 505 11.03 -4.26 -24.07
CA TRP A 505 10.18 -5.30 -23.48
C TRP A 505 8.68 -5.09 -23.75
N CYS A 506 8.27 -3.85 -24.03
CA CYS A 506 6.91 -3.54 -24.47
C CYS A 506 6.97 -2.33 -25.41
N ASN A 507 6.70 -2.57 -26.68
CA ASN A 507 6.57 -1.51 -27.68
C ASN A 507 5.12 -1.48 -28.14
N GLY A 508 4.30 -0.64 -27.50
CA GLY A 508 2.86 -0.59 -27.78
C GLY A 508 2.05 0.03 -26.64
N ALA A 509 0.88 -0.55 -26.38
CA ALA A 509 -0.04 -0.11 -25.33
C ALA A 509 -0.22 -1.17 -24.25
N VAL A 510 -0.13 -0.77 -22.98
CA VAL A 510 -0.54 -1.58 -21.83
C VAL A 510 -1.90 -1.06 -21.38
N TRP A 511 -2.93 -1.84 -21.65
CA TRP A 511 -4.31 -1.50 -21.32
C TRP A 511 -4.65 -1.90 -19.89
N SER A 512 -5.32 -1.00 -19.15
CA SER A 512 -5.91 -1.34 -17.85
C SER A 512 -7.23 -2.09 -18.08
N MET A 513 -7.35 -3.29 -17.50
CA MET A 513 -8.46 -4.21 -17.75
C MET A 513 -9.19 -4.54 -16.45
N ASN A 514 -10.50 -4.47 -16.45
CA ASN A 514 -11.32 -4.89 -15.32
C ASN A 514 -11.53 -6.42 -15.37
N SER A 515 -10.91 -7.11 -14.44
CA SER A 515 -10.92 -8.58 -14.33
C SER A 515 -12.01 -9.12 -13.40
N MET A 516 -13.00 -8.31 -13.00
CA MET A 516 -14.08 -8.80 -12.14
C MET A 516 -14.91 -9.88 -12.87
N PRO A 517 -15.28 -10.98 -12.20
CA PRO A 517 -16.04 -12.09 -12.80
C PRO A 517 -17.39 -11.71 -13.38
N ALA A 518 -18.03 -10.68 -12.80
CA ALA A 518 -19.38 -10.24 -13.17
C ALA A 518 -19.42 -9.20 -14.30
N VAL A 519 -18.27 -8.78 -14.85
CA VAL A 519 -18.24 -7.90 -16.02
C VAL A 519 -19.01 -8.54 -17.19
N MET A 520 -19.95 -7.80 -17.75
CA MET A 520 -20.85 -8.28 -18.79
C MET A 520 -20.14 -8.33 -20.17
N GLY A 521 -20.48 -9.32 -20.97
CA GLY A 521 -19.98 -9.49 -22.34
C GLY A 521 -19.63 -10.95 -22.66
N ASP A 522 -19.54 -11.28 -23.94
CA ASP A 522 -19.15 -12.62 -24.40
C ASP A 522 -17.65 -12.86 -24.19
N ALA A 523 -16.83 -11.88 -24.55
CA ALA A 523 -15.40 -11.85 -24.24
C ALA A 523 -15.14 -10.81 -23.14
N THR A 524 -14.61 -11.24 -21.99
CA THR A 524 -14.16 -10.36 -20.91
C THR A 524 -12.77 -10.76 -20.46
N ASP A 525 -12.06 -9.86 -19.78
CA ASP A 525 -10.71 -10.16 -19.27
C ASP A 525 -10.71 -11.36 -18.33
N PHE A 526 -11.69 -11.44 -17.42
CA PHE A 526 -11.87 -12.59 -16.54
C PHE A 526 -12.10 -13.88 -17.34
N LYS A 527 -13.04 -13.90 -18.29
CA LYS A 527 -13.38 -15.10 -19.08
C LYS A 527 -12.22 -15.60 -19.94
N ASN A 528 -11.34 -14.70 -20.40
CA ASN A 528 -10.14 -15.09 -21.15
C ASN A 528 -9.11 -15.78 -20.24
N LYS A 529 -9.05 -15.44 -18.96
CA LYS A 529 -8.06 -15.92 -18.00
C LYS A 529 -8.56 -17.09 -17.16
N TRP A 530 -9.89 -17.15 -16.90
CA TRP A 530 -10.53 -18.19 -16.11
C TRP A 530 -11.95 -18.48 -16.59
N ASN A 531 -12.19 -19.71 -17.03
CA ASN A 531 -13.49 -20.17 -17.51
C ASN A 531 -13.62 -21.68 -17.33
N PRO A 532 -14.84 -22.26 -17.39
CA PRO A 532 -15.07 -23.70 -17.18
C PRO A 532 -14.29 -24.60 -18.14
N ARG A 533 -14.14 -24.18 -19.40
CA ARG A 533 -13.40 -24.98 -20.40
C ARG A 533 -11.91 -25.01 -20.04
N LEU A 534 -11.31 -23.89 -19.77
CA LEU A 534 -9.91 -23.79 -19.37
C LEU A 534 -9.65 -24.59 -18.09
N ARG A 535 -10.54 -24.51 -17.12
CA ARG A 535 -10.45 -25.29 -15.87
C ARG A 535 -10.46 -26.79 -16.15
N GLU A 536 -11.33 -27.27 -17.04
CA GLU A 536 -11.38 -28.69 -17.43
C GLU A 536 -10.10 -29.11 -18.17
N GLU A 537 -9.57 -28.28 -19.07
CA GLU A 537 -8.31 -28.53 -19.79
C GLU A 537 -7.10 -28.60 -18.82
N LEU A 538 -7.05 -27.77 -17.79
CA LEU A 538 -5.92 -27.67 -16.86
C LEU A 538 -5.98 -28.68 -15.71
N TYR A 539 -7.17 -28.95 -15.19
CA TYR A 539 -7.37 -29.70 -13.94
C TYR A 539 -8.28 -30.92 -14.09
N GLY A 540 -8.93 -31.07 -15.23
CA GLY A 540 -9.83 -32.20 -15.52
C GLY A 540 -9.10 -33.53 -15.72
N PRO A 541 -9.86 -34.65 -15.86
CA PRO A 541 -9.28 -35.98 -16.02
C PRO A 541 -8.39 -36.15 -17.24
N GLY A 542 -8.62 -35.37 -18.31
CA GLY A 542 -7.86 -35.45 -19.57
C GLY A 542 -6.69 -34.42 -19.64
N ARG A 543 -6.29 -33.85 -18.54
CA ARG A 543 -5.26 -32.81 -18.51
C ARG A 543 -3.91 -33.24 -19.09
N SER A 544 -3.21 -32.30 -19.71
CA SER A 544 -1.89 -32.52 -20.31
C SER A 544 -0.73 -32.26 -19.33
N SER A 545 -1.00 -31.60 -18.20
CA SER A 545 -0.01 -31.26 -17.18
C SER A 545 -0.59 -31.48 -15.77
N ASN A 546 0.29 -31.60 -14.78
CA ASN A 546 -0.06 -31.77 -13.37
C ASN A 546 0.21 -30.46 -12.62
N LEU A 547 -0.71 -29.53 -12.76
CA LEU A 547 -0.63 -28.26 -12.03
C LEU A 547 -1.21 -28.42 -10.63
N ASP A 548 -0.54 -27.81 -9.65
CA ASP A 548 -0.98 -27.79 -8.26
C ASP A 548 -1.79 -26.55 -7.91
N GLY A 549 -1.81 -25.57 -8.79
CA GLY A 549 -2.61 -24.38 -8.60
C GLY A 549 -2.34 -23.26 -9.58
N GLU A 550 -2.83 -22.07 -9.21
CA GLU A 550 -2.71 -20.84 -9.98
C GLU A 550 -1.71 -19.89 -9.33
N TYR A 551 -0.87 -19.28 -10.15
CA TYR A 551 0.00 -18.17 -9.77
C TYR A 551 -0.53 -16.87 -10.37
N ILE A 552 -0.71 -15.88 -9.50
CA ILE A 552 -1.19 -14.54 -9.86
C ILE A 552 -0.01 -13.58 -9.85
N ASP A 553 0.40 -13.11 -11.01
CA ASP A 553 1.41 -12.07 -11.10
C ASP A 553 0.79 -10.70 -10.94
N SER A 554 1.61 -9.72 -10.54
CA SER A 554 1.18 -8.31 -10.40
C SER A 554 -0.14 -8.14 -9.63
N SER A 555 -0.35 -8.95 -8.60
CA SER A 555 -1.65 -9.16 -7.94
C SER A 555 -2.25 -7.87 -7.34
N GLU A 556 -1.45 -6.86 -7.02
CA GLU A 556 -1.92 -5.55 -6.55
C GLU A 556 -2.04 -4.50 -7.69
N GLY A 557 -2.00 -4.92 -8.95
CA GLY A 557 -2.30 -4.08 -10.10
C GLY A 557 -1.17 -3.14 -10.53
N TYR A 558 0.00 -3.68 -10.69
CA TYR A 558 1.27 -3.00 -10.91
C TYR A 558 1.30 -1.89 -12.01
N VAL A 559 0.85 -2.16 -13.25
CA VAL A 559 0.79 -1.16 -14.35
C VAL A 559 -0.61 -0.65 -14.63
N THR A 560 -1.61 -1.18 -13.95
CA THR A 560 -3.02 -0.82 -14.07
C THR A 560 -3.29 0.53 -13.39
N ASN A 561 -4.14 1.37 -13.97
CA ASN A 561 -4.62 2.58 -13.32
C ASN A 561 -5.30 2.25 -11.98
N GLU A 562 -5.26 3.16 -11.03
CA GLU A 562 -5.81 2.90 -9.69
C GLU A 562 -7.34 2.85 -9.69
N LEU A 563 -7.97 3.62 -10.58
CA LEU A 563 -9.42 3.80 -10.62
C LEU A 563 -9.97 3.51 -12.01
N ASP A 564 -11.12 2.86 -12.04
CA ASP A 564 -11.92 2.59 -13.22
C ASP A 564 -13.27 3.32 -13.10
N PHE A 565 -13.49 4.30 -13.98
CA PHE A 565 -14.69 5.16 -13.99
C PHE A 565 -15.79 4.65 -14.93
N ARG A 566 -15.61 3.48 -15.54
CA ARG A 566 -16.59 2.92 -16.48
C ARG A 566 -17.86 2.49 -15.77
N ARG A 567 -18.96 3.15 -16.08
CA ARG A 567 -20.25 3.01 -15.37
C ARG A 567 -20.81 1.58 -15.41
N GLU A 568 -20.66 0.89 -16.54
CA GLU A 568 -21.12 -0.51 -16.68
C GLU A 568 -20.38 -1.45 -15.72
N HIS A 569 -19.18 -1.10 -15.29
CA HIS A 569 -18.43 -1.87 -14.31
C HIS A 569 -18.93 -1.69 -12.88
N PHE A 570 -19.63 -0.60 -12.58
CA PHE A 570 -20.23 -0.38 -11.25
C PHE A 570 -21.28 -1.45 -10.93
N LEU A 571 -22.06 -1.87 -11.94
CA LEU A 571 -23.02 -2.96 -11.79
C LEU A 571 -22.36 -4.33 -11.53
N ALA A 572 -21.15 -4.52 -12.05
CA ALA A 572 -20.41 -5.75 -11.89
C ALA A 572 -19.72 -5.87 -10.52
N ALA A 573 -19.39 -4.73 -9.87
CA ALA A 573 -18.69 -4.71 -8.60
C ALA A 573 -19.54 -5.32 -7.48
N GLN A 574 -19.03 -6.34 -6.79
CA GLN A 574 -19.62 -6.89 -5.57
C GLN A 574 -19.16 -6.14 -4.32
N THR A 575 -17.96 -5.57 -4.37
CA THR A 575 -17.40 -4.71 -3.34
C THR A 575 -17.92 -3.27 -3.46
N PRO A 576 -17.82 -2.43 -2.42
CA PRO A 576 -18.16 -1.02 -2.48
C PRO A 576 -17.32 -0.27 -3.52
N LEU A 577 -17.92 0.73 -4.18
CA LEU A 577 -17.15 1.72 -4.93
C LEU A 577 -16.36 2.61 -3.98
N VAL A 578 -15.32 3.25 -4.52
CA VAL A 578 -14.60 4.37 -3.91
C VAL A 578 -14.86 5.62 -4.75
N PHE A 579 -14.24 6.73 -4.42
CA PHE A 579 -14.25 7.94 -5.27
C PHE A 579 -12.83 8.47 -5.48
N SER A 580 -12.64 9.21 -6.58
CA SER A 580 -11.34 9.82 -6.89
C SER A 580 -10.95 10.90 -5.87
N LEU A 581 -9.64 11.01 -5.61
CA LEU A 581 -9.10 12.00 -4.66
C LEU A 581 -9.36 13.44 -5.10
N ASP A 582 -9.24 13.72 -6.39
CA ASP A 582 -9.30 15.08 -6.93
C ASP A 582 -10.75 15.50 -7.25
N GLU A 583 -11.45 14.76 -8.11
CA GLU A 583 -12.76 15.12 -8.65
C GLU A 583 -13.94 14.60 -7.84
N ARG A 584 -13.70 13.77 -6.83
CA ARG A 584 -14.73 13.15 -5.98
C ARG A 584 -15.75 12.30 -6.76
N LYS A 585 -15.36 11.77 -7.91
CA LYS A 585 -16.22 10.92 -8.76
C LYS A 585 -16.18 9.46 -8.28
N PRO A 586 -17.33 8.77 -8.20
CA PRO A 586 -17.37 7.33 -7.94
C PRO A 586 -16.54 6.54 -8.96
N ALA A 587 -15.84 5.51 -8.48
CA ALA A 587 -15.00 4.64 -9.29
C ALA A 587 -14.83 3.27 -8.66
N VAL A 588 -14.45 2.26 -9.45
CA VAL A 588 -14.01 0.97 -8.93
C VAL A 588 -12.51 1.05 -8.65
N PHE A 589 -12.12 0.72 -7.42
CA PHE A 589 -10.71 0.69 -7.03
C PHE A 589 -10.05 -0.62 -7.51
N ARG A 590 -8.90 -0.53 -8.20
CA ARG A 590 -8.19 -1.72 -8.74
C ARG A 590 -7.90 -2.78 -7.69
N GLY A 591 -7.62 -2.38 -6.44
CA GLY A 591 -7.38 -3.32 -5.34
C GLY A 591 -8.58 -4.16 -4.97
N LEU A 592 -9.81 -3.66 -5.22
CA LEU A 592 -11.06 -4.41 -5.06
C LEU A 592 -11.36 -5.27 -6.29
N ILE A 593 -10.97 -4.82 -7.48
CA ILE A 593 -11.01 -5.67 -8.69
C ILE A 593 -10.10 -6.89 -8.49
N ALA A 594 -8.87 -6.68 -8.00
CA ALA A 594 -7.94 -7.75 -7.67
C ALA A 594 -8.53 -8.73 -6.66
N PHE A 595 -9.20 -8.22 -5.61
CA PHE A 595 -9.88 -9.05 -4.61
C PHE A 595 -10.95 -9.94 -5.25
N GLU A 596 -11.84 -9.39 -6.06
CA GLU A 596 -12.91 -10.15 -6.69
C GLU A 596 -12.39 -11.21 -7.67
N TYR A 597 -11.35 -10.86 -8.44
CA TYR A 597 -10.67 -11.78 -9.34
C TYR A 597 -10.04 -12.95 -8.57
N VAL A 598 -9.20 -12.65 -7.58
CA VAL A 598 -8.49 -13.66 -6.79
C VAL A 598 -9.48 -14.53 -6.02
N ARG A 599 -10.52 -13.92 -5.42
CA ARG A 599 -11.57 -14.65 -4.67
C ARG A 599 -12.30 -15.66 -5.54
N ALA A 600 -12.64 -15.30 -6.78
CA ALA A 600 -13.35 -16.19 -7.68
C ALA A 600 -12.50 -17.41 -8.09
N ILE A 601 -11.22 -17.17 -8.40
CA ILE A 601 -10.30 -18.26 -8.77
C ILE A 601 -9.96 -19.11 -7.55
N ALA A 602 -9.64 -18.50 -6.41
CA ALA A 602 -9.30 -19.21 -5.17
C ALA A 602 -10.43 -20.15 -4.72
N ARG A 603 -11.68 -19.70 -4.81
CA ARG A 603 -12.83 -20.55 -4.50
C ARG A 603 -12.87 -21.85 -5.36
N ASP A 604 -12.63 -21.72 -6.65
CA ASP A 604 -12.64 -22.85 -7.56
C ASP A 604 -11.38 -23.74 -7.35
N VAL A 605 -10.22 -23.13 -7.21
CA VAL A 605 -8.93 -23.83 -7.03
C VAL A 605 -8.89 -24.58 -5.68
N HIS A 606 -9.26 -23.94 -4.59
CA HIS A 606 -9.37 -24.59 -3.28
C HIS A 606 -10.47 -25.68 -3.29
N GLY A 607 -11.59 -25.44 -4.00
CA GLY A 607 -12.63 -26.44 -4.19
C GLY A 607 -12.17 -27.70 -4.90
N MET A 608 -11.09 -27.62 -5.69
CA MET A 608 -10.42 -28.76 -6.34
C MET A 608 -9.28 -29.35 -5.47
N GLY A 609 -9.07 -28.86 -4.24
CA GLY A 609 -7.94 -29.25 -3.39
C GLY A 609 -6.58 -28.81 -3.90
N ARG A 610 -6.54 -27.67 -4.60
CA ARG A 610 -5.34 -27.04 -5.16
C ARG A 610 -5.01 -25.74 -4.44
N TYR A 611 -3.92 -25.06 -4.80
CA TYR A 611 -3.34 -23.95 -4.06
C TYR A 611 -3.28 -22.66 -4.89
N MET A 612 -3.22 -21.54 -4.20
CA MET A 612 -3.05 -20.22 -4.79
C MET A 612 -1.68 -19.63 -4.41
N MET A 613 -0.96 -19.16 -5.40
CA MET A 613 0.30 -18.43 -5.21
C MET A 613 0.20 -17.04 -5.84
N ALA A 614 0.87 -16.04 -5.28
CA ALA A 614 0.88 -14.71 -5.88
C ALA A 614 2.18 -13.95 -5.65
N ASN A 615 2.52 -13.11 -6.64
CA ASN A 615 3.62 -12.15 -6.60
C ASN A 615 3.12 -10.75 -6.20
N ALA A 616 4.05 -9.90 -5.73
CA ALA A 616 3.84 -8.51 -5.35
C ALA A 616 2.79 -8.29 -4.24
N THR A 617 2.64 -9.26 -3.33
CA THR A 617 1.65 -9.21 -2.25
C THR A 617 2.18 -9.87 -0.95
N PRO A 618 1.80 -9.35 0.26
CA PRO A 618 1.12 -8.10 0.46
C PRO A 618 2.07 -6.91 0.28
N GLY A 619 1.69 -5.95 -0.56
CA GLY A 619 2.40 -4.69 -0.75
C GLY A 619 1.71 -3.54 -0.03
N GLY A 620 0.43 -3.31 -0.29
CA GLY A 620 -0.43 -2.31 0.34
C GLY A 620 -1.85 -2.79 0.61
N LEU A 621 -2.24 -3.98 0.08
CA LEU A 621 -3.57 -4.55 0.22
C LEU A 621 -3.54 -5.72 1.20
N CYS A 622 -4.16 -5.57 2.38
CA CYS A 622 -4.20 -6.61 3.40
C CYS A 622 -5.13 -7.78 3.03
N TRP A 623 -6.17 -7.56 2.25
CA TRP A 623 -7.26 -8.51 1.98
C TRP A 623 -6.98 -9.57 0.91
N LEU A 624 -5.83 -9.54 0.25
CA LEU A 624 -5.45 -10.62 -0.69
C LEU A 624 -4.85 -11.83 0.05
N ALA A 625 -4.10 -11.58 1.12
CA ALA A 625 -3.39 -12.63 1.87
C ALA A 625 -4.27 -13.81 2.35
N PRO A 626 -5.54 -13.62 2.79
CA PRO A 626 -6.40 -14.73 3.22
C PRO A 626 -6.67 -15.79 2.14
N MET A 627 -6.70 -15.39 0.87
CA MET A 627 -7.04 -16.25 -0.25
C MET A 627 -5.84 -16.99 -0.86
N LEU A 628 -4.63 -16.59 -0.46
CA LEU A 628 -3.37 -17.09 -1.00
C LEU A 628 -2.73 -18.09 -0.04
N ASP A 629 -2.04 -19.07 -0.59
CA ASP A 629 -1.36 -20.14 0.16
C ASP A 629 0.16 -19.95 0.15
N VAL A 630 0.71 -19.38 -0.93
CA VAL A 630 2.11 -18.95 -1.07
C VAL A 630 2.13 -17.49 -1.51
N LEU A 631 2.85 -16.67 -0.79
CA LEU A 631 2.99 -15.25 -1.08
C LEU A 631 4.45 -14.92 -1.38
N GLY A 632 4.68 -13.89 -2.16
CA GLY A 632 6.05 -13.47 -2.46
C GLY A 632 6.14 -12.12 -3.14
N THR A 633 7.37 -11.69 -3.37
CA THR A 633 7.65 -10.47 -4.13
C THR A 633 9.03 -10.52 -4.76
N GLU A 634 9.14 -9.91 -5.92
CA GLU A 634 10.40 -9.54 -6.52
C GLU A 634 10.96 -8.29 -5.83
N THR A 635 12.27 -8.23 -5.65
CA THR A 635 12.94 -7.13 -4.93
C THR A 635 14.37 -6.94 -5.39
N ASP A 636 14.86 -5.72 -5.34
CA ASP A 636 16.30 -5.42 -5.46
C ASP A 636 16.77 -4.73 -4.17
N TRP A 637 17.58 -5.44 -3.39
CA TRP A 637 18.19 -4.88 -2.17
C TRP A 637 19.61 -4.34 -2.41
N ASN A 638 20.07 -4.36 -3.66
CA ASN A 638 21.40 -3.87 -4.01
C ASN A 638 21.40 -2.98 -5.29
N PRO A 639 20.45 -2.03 -5.40
CA PRO A 639 20.31 -1.22 -6.61
C PRO A 639 21.60 -0.44 -6.88
N GLY A 640 22.15 -0.62 -8.10
CA GLY A 640 23.41 0.02 -8.50
C GLY A 640 24.62 -0.39 -7.66
N GLY A 641 24.56 -1.52 -6.94
CA GLY A 641 25.62 -2.00 -6.05
C GLY A 641 25.59 -1.36 -4.64
N SER A 642 24.51 -0.69 -4.27
CA SER A 642 24.33 -0.08 -2.95
C SER A 642 23.36 -0.91 -2.13
N TRP A 643 23.86 -1.55 -1.08
CA TRP A 643 23.05 -2.40 -0.20
C TRP A 643 21.97 -1.59 0.54
N ARG A 644 20.71 -1.88 0.26
CA ARG A 644 19.52 -1.24 0.82
C ARG A 644 18.44 -2.29 1.04
N PRO A 645 18.56 -3.11 2.08
CA PRO A 645 17.58 -4.17 2.34
C PRO A 645 16.22 -3.58 2.72
N MET A 646 15.18 -4.38 2.56
CA MET A 646 13.85 -4.07 3.05
C MET A 646 13.91 -3.86 4.58
N SER A 647 13.23 -2.84 5.07
CA SER A 647 13.23 -2.49 6.49
C SER A 647 12.54 -3.56 7.36
N ASP A 648 12.84 -3.57 8.66
CA ASP A 648 12.18 -4.43 9.65
C ASP A 648 10.65 -4.27 9.60
N SER A 649 10.14 -3.04 9.61
CA SER A 649 8.69 -2.78 9.54
C SER A 649 8.03 -3.36 8.29
N GLU A 650 8.70 -3.31 7.14
CA GLU A 650 8.20 -3.89 5.89
C GLU A 650 8.21 -5.42 5.91
N LEU A 651 9.22 -6.03 6.49
CA LEU A 651 9.32 -7.49 6.66
C LEU A 651 8.26 -7.99 7.65
N LEU A 652 8.09 -7.29 8.78
CA LEU A 652 7.06 -7.63 9.77
C LEU A 652 5.64 -7.43 9.24
N TYR A 653 5.39 -6.40 8.42
CA TYR A 653 4.10 -6.24 7.77
C TYR A 653 3.72 -7.48 6.94
N ARG A 654 4.65 -7.95 6.11
CA ARG A 654 4.46 -9.16 5.30
C ARG A 654 4.27 -10.39 6.17
N ARG A 655 5.11 -10.55 7.18
CA ARG A 655 5.01 -11.69 8.10
C ARG A 655 3.70 -11.71 8.85
N ALA A 656 3.23 -10.55 9.34
CA ALA A 656 1.97 -10.43 10.07
C ALA A 656 0.76 -10.80 9.19
N LEU A 657 0.72 -10.38 7.93
CA LEU A 657 -0.39 -10.73 7.04
C LEU A 657 -0.33 -12.19 6.54
N CYS A 658 0.86 -12.76 6.41
CA CYS A 658 1.04 -14.16 6.00
C CYS A 658 0.92 -15.13 7.16
N LYS A 659 1.21 -14.71 8.39
CA LYS A 659 1.31 -15.57 9.59
C LYS A 659 2.22 -16.79 9.31
N GLY A 660 1.67 -18.01 9.29
CA GLY A 660 2.39 -19.26 9.02
C GLY A 660 2.54 -19.65 7.55
N LYS A 661 2.00 -18.86 6.61
CA LYS A 661 2.11 -19.14 5.18
C LYS A 661 3.53 -18.87 4.66
N PRO A 662 4.04 -19.62 3.65
CA PRO A 662 5.31 -19.32 3.00
C PRO A 662 5.32 -17.90 2.44
N TYR A 663 6.44 -17.20 2.67
CA TYR A 663 6.74 -15.95 2.00
C TYR A 663 8.07 -16.05 1.26
N CYS A 664 8.06 -15.88 -0.04
CA CYS A 664 9.21 -16.09 -0.92
C CYS A 664 9.65 -14.77 -1.56
N PHE A 665 10.92 -14.43 -1.42
CA PHE A 665 11.53 -13.35 -2.18
C PHE A 665 12.12 -13.88 -3.48
N LEU A 666 12.16 -13.02 -4.50
CA LEU A 666 13.00 -13.17 -5.67
C LEU A 666 13.91 -11.96 -5.77
N MET A 667 15.21 -12.16 -5.59
CA MET A 667 16.20 -11.10 -5.75
C MET A 667 16.42 -10.84 -7.23
N ASN A 668 16.14 -9.60 -7.66
CA ASN A 668 16.36 -9.09 -8.99
C ASN A 668 17.45 -8.02 -8.93
N SER A 669 18.71 -8.41 -9.14
CA SER A 669 19.85 -7.52 -8.98
C SER A 669 20.92 -7.74 -10.05
N GLU A 670 21.83 -6.79 -10.20
CA GLU A 670 23.07 -6.99 -10.94
C GLU A 670 23.97 -7.98 -10.17
N PHE A 671 23.87 -9.29 -10.47
CA PHE A 671 24.53 -10.35 -9.70
C PHE A 671 26.07 -10.26 -9.72
N GLU A 672 26.66 -9.58 -10.68
CA GLU A 672 28.09 -9.25 -10.71
C GLU A 672 28.49 -8.34 -9.54
N ARG A 673 27.57 -7.51 -9.06
CA ARG A 673 27.74 -6.64 -7.90
C ARG A 673 27.16 -7.22 -6.61
N PHE A 674 26.52 -8.39 -6.71
CA PHE A 674 25.91 -9.09 -5.59
C PHE A 674 26.86 -10.19 -5.10
N SER A 675 27.78 -9.80 -4.21
CA SER A 675 28.86 -10.67 -3.72
C SER A 675 28.33 -11.79 -2.82
N TYR A 676 29.17 -12.80 -2.55
CA TYR A 676 28.89 -13.85 -1.57
C TYR A 676 28.44 -13.30 -0.21
N ASN A 677 29.08 -12.22 0.25
CA ASN A 677 28.70 -11.56 1.51
C ASN A 677 27.31 -10.91 1.44
N HIS A 678 26.93 -10.31 0.30
CA HIS A 678 25.57 -9.79 0.10
C HIS A 678 24.53 -10.92 0.13
N VAL A 679 24.84 -12.09 -0.49
CA VAL A 679 23.97 -13.27 -0.45
C VAL A 679 23.80 -13.76 0.99
N GLU A 680 24.87 -13.82 1.77
CA GLU A 680 24.79 -14.24 3.18
C GLU A 680 23.94 -13.27 4.02
N ARG A 681 24.14 -11.96 3.88
CA ARG A 681 23.34 -10.93 4.57
C ARG A 681 21.85 -11.04 4.19
N TYR A 682 21.57 -11.25 2.90
CA TYR A 682 20.21 -11.47 2.41
C TYR A 682 19.55 -12.69 3.07
N MET A 683 20.26 -13.83 3.09
CA MET A 683 19.74 -15.07 3.68
C MET A 683 19.53 -14.95 5.19
N LYS A 684 20.45 -14.30 5.91
CA LYS A 684 20.32 -14.04 7.35
C LYS A 684 19.09 -13.20 7.68
N ARG A 685 18.86 -12.14 6.91
CA ARG A 685 17.67 -11.27 7.07
C ARG A 685 16.38 -12.04 6.78
N CYS A 686 16.34 -12.85 5.71
CA CYS A 686 15.18 -13.72 5.43
C CYS A 686 14.93 -14.73 6.55
N LEU A 687 16.00 -15.37 7.07
CA LEU A 687 15.90 -16.33 8.17
C LEU A 687 15.32 -15.71 9.44
N ALA A 688 15.69 -14.45 9.75
CA ALA A 688 15.17 -13.75 10.93
C ALA A 688 13.65 -13.68 10.97
N TYR A 689 13.01 -13.59 9.79
CA TYR A 689 11.54 -13.50 9.65
C TYR A 689 10.89 -14.78 9.10
N GLY A 690 11.61 -15.90 9.04
CA GLY A 690 11.10 -17.17 8.53
C GLY A 690 10.64 -17.11 7.08
N MET A 691 11.35 -16.33 6.25
CA MET A 691 11.07 -16.11 4.82
C MET A 691 12.12 -16.79 3.95
N PHE A 692 11.83 -16.99 2.65
CA PHE A 692 12.69 -17.74 1.75
C PHE A 692 13.44 -16.83 0.77
N PRO A 693 14.79 -16.91 0.74
CA PRO A 693 15.67 -16.07 -0.08
C PRO A 693 15.85 -16.62 -1.50
N GLY A 694 14.86 -16.44 -2.37
CA GLY A 694 14.95 -16.84 -3.77
C GLY A 694 15.68 -15.82 -4.65
N PHE A 695 15.96 -16.20 -5.90
CA PHE A 695 16.65 -15.37 -6.90
C PHE A 695 15.99 -15.56 -8.26
N PHE A 696 15.96 -14.48 -9.04
CA PHE A 696 15.45 -14.55 -10.40
C PHE A 696 16.47 -14.01 -11.41
N SER A 697 16.37 -12.75 -11.83
CA SER A 697 17.28 -12.18 -12.83
C SER A 697 17.46 -10.69 -12.63
N HIS A 698 18.52 -10.12 -13.23
CA HIS A 698 18.60 -8.69 -13.37
C HIS A 698 17.40 -8.20 -14.19
N ASN A 699 16.68 -7.21 -13.70
CA ASN A 699 15.49 -6.64 -14.35
C ASN A 699 14.39 -7.65 -14.79
N ALA A 700 14.29 -8.80 -14.12
CA ALA A 700 13.27 -9.84 -14.35
C ALA A 700 13.22 -10.42 -15.79
N SER A 701 14.31 -10.38 -16.55
CA SER A 701 14.29 -10.85 -17.94
C SER A 701 15.58 -11.39 -18.52
N GLN A 702 16.72 -11.06 -17.96
CA GLN A 702 18.04 -11.43 -18.53
C GLN A 702 18.91 -12.07 -17.46
N GLY A 703 19.56 -13.18 -17.84
CA GLY A 703 20.54 -13.81 -16.97
C GLY A 703 19.92 -14.38 -15.68
N HIS A 704 18.96 -15.29 -15.84
CA HIS A 704 18.38 -15.99 -14.69
C HIS A 704 19.46 -16.58 -13.79
N TYR A 705 19.41 -16.30 -12.48
CA TYR A 705 20.43 -16.69 -11.50
C TYR A 705 20.76 -18.20 -11.57
N PHE A 706 19.74 -19.06 -11.62
CA PHE A 706 19.92 -20.52 -11.66
C PHE A 706 20.28 -21.08 -13.06
N SER A 707 20.37 -20.26 -14.09
CA SER A 707 21.01 -20.62 -15.38
C SER A 707 22.51 -20.30 -15.40
N ARG A 708 23.06 -19.77 -14.31
CA ARG A 708 24.43 -19.28 -14.18
C ARG A 708 25.20 -20.09 -13.11
N PRO A 709 25.82 -21.21 -13.48
CA PRO A 709 26.54 -22.07 -12.53
C PRO A 709 27.59 -21.34 -11.69
N GLU A 710 28.28 -20.35 -12.27
CA GLU A 710 29.30 -19.56 -11.56
C GLU A 710 28.71 -18.79 -10.34
N LEU A 711 27.40 -18.46 -10.36
CA LEU A 711 26.73 -17.80 -9.25
C LEU A 711 26.24 -18.81 -8.23
N TYR A 712 25.37 -19.75 -8.64
CA TYR A 712 24.74 -20.64 -7.68
C TYR A 712 25.73 -21.67 -7.06
N GLU A 713 26.79 -22.06 -7.78
CA GLU A 713 27.84 -22.91 -7.21
C GLU A 713 28.67 -22.15 -6.16
N ARG A 714 29.01 -20.87 -6.43
CA ARG A 714 29.65 -20.00 -5.46
C ARG A 714 28.83 -19.93 -4.16
N ASP A 715 27.52 -19.75 -4.26
CA ASP A 715 26.63 -19.47 -3.15
C ASP A 715 25.99 -20.74 -2.55
N ARG A 716 26.13 -21.91 -3.16
CA ARG A 716 25.59 -23.21 -2.69
C ARG A 716 25.84 -23.50 -1.20
N PRO A 717 27.02 -23.21 -0.61
CA PRO A 717 27.25 -23.42 0.82
C PRO A 717 26.28 -22.61 1.71
N LEU A 718 25.88 -21.40 1.25
CA LEU A 718 24.92 -20.56 2.00
C LEU A 718 23.50 -21.13 1.90
N PHE A 719 23.08 -21.63 0.73
CA PHE A 719 21.79 -22.32 0.59
C PHE A 719 21.72 -23.53 1.53
N LYS A 720 22.75 -24.35 1.54
CA LYS A 720 22.82 -25.53 2.42
C LYS A 720 22.79 -25.17 3.91
N LYS A 721 23.31 -24.01 4.28
CA LYS A 721 23.35 -23.53 5.67
C LYS A 721 22.03 -22.92 6.09
N TYR A 722 21.49 -21.97 5.31
CA TYR A 722 20.41 -21.09 5.76
C TYR A 722 19.00 -21.56 5.35
N VAL A 723 18.82 -22.13 4.16
CA VAL A 723 17.47 -22.51 3.68
C VAL A 723 16.83 -23.61 4.54
N PRO A 724 17.53 -24.64 5.02
CA PRO A 724 16.98 -25.61 5.97
C PRO A 724 16.52 -24.95 7.29
N LEU A 725 17.24 -23.93 7.77
CA LEU A 725 16.85 -23.19 8.97
C LEU A 725 15.64 -22.30 8.73
N CYS A 726 15.54 -21.62 7.57
CA CYS A 726 14.33 -20.92 7.17
C CYS A 726 13.12 -21.86 7.17
N LYS A 727 13.29 -23.08 6.64
CA LYS A 727 12.24 -24.09 6.64
C LYS A 727 11.83 -24.51 8.04
N VAL A 728 12.78 -24.81 8.92
CA VAL A 728 12.51 -25.21 10.32
C VAL A 728 11.70 -24.17 11.06
N VAL A 729 12.09 -22.90 10.99
CA VAL A 729 11.34 -21.83 11.68
C VAL A 729 9.99 -21.55 11.02
N ALA A 730 9.92 -21.56 9.69
CA ALA A 730 8.66 -21.32 8.97
C ALA A 730 7.62 -22.42 9.24
N GLU A 731 8.03 -23.69 9.27
CA GLU A 731 7.16 -24.84 9.58
C GLU A 731 6.67 -24.83 11.04
N ALA A 732 7.45 -24.27 11.97
CA ALA A 732 7.00 -24.08 13.36
C ALA A 732 5.91 -23.00 13.46
N GLY A 733 5.80 -22.11 12.50
CA GLY A 733 4.79 -21.07 12.40
C GLY A 733 5.11 -19.82 13.24
N TRP A 734 5.09 -18.67 12.58
CA TRP A 734 5.34 -17.40 13.27
C TRP A 734 4.20 -17.01 14.22
N GLU A 735 4.56 -16.51 15.40
CA GLU A 735 3.63 -16.05 16.43
C GLU A 735 3.87 -14.57 16.74
N PRO A 736 2.81 -13.72 16.77
CA PRO A 736 2.98 -12.30 16.98
C PRO A 736 3.52 -11.95 18.35
N VAL A 737 3.09 -12.64 19.40
CA VAL A 737 3.58 -12.47 20.78
C VAL A 737 4.85 -13.29 20.95
N THR A 738 5.98 -12.61 21.12
CA THR A 738 7.30 -13.25 21.13
C THR A 738 7.63 -14.00 22.43
N LEU A 739 7.02 -13.62 23.56
CA LEU A 739 7.35 -14.11 24.89
C LEU A 739 8.88 -14.03 25.18
N ALA A 740 9.54 -13.11 24.50
CA ALA A 740 10.97 -12.84 24.67
C ALA A 740 11.28 -11.40 24.26
N ARG A 741 12.24 -10.78 24.92
CA ARG A 741 12.64 -9.38 24.70
C ARG A 741 14.16 -9.25 24.71
N SER A 742 14.68 -8.49 23.76
CA SER A 742 16.07 -8.03 23.75
C SER A 742 16.23 -6.80 24.65
N ASP A 743 17.38 -6.67 25.32
CA ASP A 743 17.78 -5.46 26.05
C ASP A 743 18.53 -4.44 25.18
N CYS A 744 18.66 -4.71 23.88
CA CYS A 744 19.43 -3.90 22.95
C CYS A 744 18.55 -3.38 21.82
N ASP A 745 18.54 -2.06 21.64
CA ASP A 745 17.86 -1.42 20.52
C ASP A 745 18.48 -1.85 19.18
N GLY A 746 17.61 -2.15 18.19
CA GLY A 746 18.03 -2.66 16.88
C GLY A 746 18.41 -4.13 16.87
N VAL A 747 18.26 -4.86 17.99
CA VAL A 747 18.32 -6.32 18.01
C VAL A 747 16.92 -6.87 18.24
N TYR A 748 16.40 -7.57 17.26
CA TYR A 748 15.01 -7.99 17.18
C TYR A 748 14.86 -9.47 17.49
N VAL A 749 13.74 -9.81 18.16
CA VAL A 749 13.39 -11.20 18.49
C VAL A 749 12.05 -11.53 17.86
N GLU A 750 11.99 -12.68 17.14
CA GLU A 750 10.76 -13.26 16.63
C GLU A 750 10.56 -14.68 17.15
N ARG A 751 9.29 -15.09 17.34
CA ARG A 751 8.93 -16.41 17.85
C ARG A 751 8.29 -17.27 16.77
N TYR A 752 8.65 -18.56 16.78
CA TYR A 752 8.11 -19.56 15.87
C TYR A 752 7.64 -20.78 16.67
N GLY A 753 6.32 -20.94 16.77
CA GLY A 753 5.67 -21.88 17.64
C GLY A 753 6.15 -21.73 19.09
N ASP A 754 6.26 -22.87 19.80
CA ASP A 754 6.79 -22.92 21.17
C ASP A 754 8.26 -23.36 21.23
N ARG A 755 8.93 -23.50 20.07
CA ARG A 755 10.23 -24.15 19.97
C ARG A 755 11.38 -23.25 19.56
N TYR A 756 11.13 -22.19 18.78
CA TYR A 756 12.23 -21.41 18.20
C TYR A 756 12.06 -19.91 18.44
N LEU A 757 13.19 -19.26 18.69
CA LEU A 757 13.34 -17.82 18.60
C LEU A 757 14.41 -17.51 17.56
N THR A 758 14.16 -16.49 16.71
CA THR A 758 15.23 -15.84 15.96
C THR A 758 15.64 -14.57 16.68
N VAL A 759 16.93 -14.29 16.72
CA VAL A 759 17.49 -13.05 17.28
C VAL A 759 18.37 -12.43 16.20
N PHE A 760 18.01 -11.25 15.74
CA PHE A 760 18.64 -10.59 14.60
C PHE A 760 19.17 -9.21 14.96
N ASN A 761 20.45 -8.97 14.69
CA ASN A 761 21.11 -7.68 14.86
C ASN A 761 20.93 -6.83 13.59
N ASP A 762 19.98 -5.89 13.55
CA ASP A 762 19.73 -4.98 12.43
C ASP A 762 20.55 -3.69 12.51
N THR A 763 21.70 -3.72 13.23
CA THR A 763 22.61 -2.58 13.34
C THR A 763 23.88 -2.79 12.52
N ASP A 764 24.63 -1.73 12.33
CA ASP A 764 25.92 -1.70 11.63
C ASP A 764 27.13 -2.06 12.52
N ARG A 765 26.89 -2.45 13.79
CA ARG A 765 27.91 -2.77 14.77
C ARG A 765 27.64 -4.08 15.50
N ARG A 766 28.70 -4.66 16.03
CA ARG A 766 28.62 -5.84 16.89
C ARG A 766 27.89 -5.51 18.19
N GLN A 767 26.92 -6.34 18.57
CA GLN A 767 26.10 -6.17 19.77
C GLN A 767 26.28 -7.35 20.73
N ALA A 768 26.52 -7.04 22.01
CA ALA A 768 26.34 -7.99 23.09
C ALA A 768 24.93 -7.80 23.65
N VAL A 769 24.11 -8.82 23.58
CA VAL A 769 22.67 -8.74 23.89
C VAL A 769 22.28 -9.78 24.91
N SER A 770 21.37 -9.42 25.81
CA SER A 770 20.69 -10.32 26.73
C SER A 770 19.21 -10.43 26.33
N VAL A 771 18.81 -11.64 25.99
CA VAL A 771 17.40 -11.93 25.64
C VAL A 771 16.71 -12.48 26.89
N THR A 772 15.74 -11.76 27.41
CA THR A 772 14.87 -12.24 28.49
C THR A 772 13.76 -13.08 27.88
N VAL A 773 13.56 -14.31 28.37
CA VAL A 773 12.64 -15.30 27.84
C VAL A 773 11.57 -15.65 28.88
N GLU A 774 10.31 -15.41 28.55
CA GLU A 774 9.12 -15.70 29.36
C GLU A 774 8.50 -17.05 28.97
N MET A 775 8.78 -17.57 27.77
CA MET A 775 8.30 -18.86 27.31
C MET A 775 9.02 -20.03 28.01
N LYS A 776 8.41 -21.20 28.01
CA LYS A 776 9.05 -22.42 28.48
C LYS A 776 10.26 -22.75 27.62
N ALA A 777 11.37 -23.06 28.26
CA ALA A 777 12.62 -23.39 27.60
C ALA A 777 13.45 -24.33 28.51
N ASP A 778 14.38 -25.08 27.91
CA ASP A 778 15.37 -25.87 28.63
C ASP A 778 16.41 -24.97 29.32
N ASP A 779 17.20 -25.50 30.23
CA ASP A 779 18.26 -24.77 30.95
C ASP A 779 19.42 -24.38 30.02
N ALA A 780 19.63 -25.13 28.94
CA ALA A 780 20.51 -24.78 27.84
C ALA A 780 19.76 -24.83 26.52
N VAL A 781 19.95 -23.81 25.68
CA VAL A 781 19.32 -23.70 24.33
C VAL A 781 20.37 -23.91 23.26
N THR A 782 19.97 -24.43 22.11
CA THR A 782 20.88 -24.64 20.98
C THR A 782 20.76 -23.49 20.00
N ASP A 783 21.84 -22.77 19.70
CA ASP A 783 21.95 -21.87 18.54
C ASP A 783 22.23 -22.69 17.29
N LEU A 784 21.22 -22.88 16.46
CA LEU A 784 21.30 -23.71 15.25
C LEU A 784 22.16 -23.08 14.15
N VAL A 785 22.34 -21.77 14.12
CA VAL A 785 23.22 -21.09 13.16
C VAL A 785 24.67 -21.26 13.57
N GLY A 786 24.96 -21.04 14.85
CA GLY A 786 26.30 -21.18 15.44
C GLY A 786 26.73 -22.62 15.75
N GLY A 787 25.78 -23.57 15.74
CA GLY A 787 26.04 -24.97 16.08
C GLY A 787 26.56 -25.15 17.53
N ARG A 788 26.06 -24.37 18.48
CA ARG A 788 26.54 -24.35 19.87
C ARG A 788 25.40 -24.33 20.89
N GLU A 789 25.66 -24.89 22.07
CA GLU A 789 24.79 -24.73 23.23
C GLU A 789 25.10 -23.41 23.96
N ILE A 790 24.05 -22.79 24.49
CA ILE A 790 24.12 -21.55 25.25
C ILE A 790 23.29 -21.72 26.51
N ASP A 791 23.90 -21.44 27.66
CA ASP A 791 23.23 -21.56 28.96
C ASP A 791 22.15 -20.47 29.11
N ARG A 792 21.01 -20.90 29.65
CA ARG A 792 19.92 -20.00 30.07
C ARG A 792 20.05 -19.77 31.57
N THR A 793 20.44 -18.58 31.98
CA THR A 793 20.61 -18.23 33.37
C THR A 793 19.54 -17.25 33.83
N ASN A 794 18.76 -17.63 34.85
CA ASN A 794 17.65 -16.81 35.39
C ASN A 794 16.68 -16.29 34.30
N GLY A 795 16.33 -17.15 33.34
CA GLY A 795 15.42 -16.78 32.23
C GLY A 795 16.08 -15.91 31.16
N ARG A 796 17.39 -15.71 31.18
CA ARG A 796 18.12 -14.88 30.21
C ARG A 796 19.11 -15.70 29.40
N ILE A 797 19.29 -15.31 28.14
CA ILE A 797 20.24 -15.87 27.20
C ILE A 797 21.17 -14.75 26.74
N ALA A 798 22.48 -14.91 26.95
CA ALA A 798 23.47 -13.93 26.48
C ALA A 798 24.03 -14.33 25.12
N LEU A 799 24.01 -13.39 24.18
CA LEU A 799 24.49 -13.56 22.80
C LEU A 799 25.45 -12.44 22.42
N THR A 800 26.32 -12.73 21.46
CA THR A 800 27.09 -11.70 20.75
C THR A 800 26.85 -11.92 19.27
N LEU A 801 26.29 -10.87 18.58
CA LEU A 801 25.94 -10.90 17.18
C LEU A 801 26.71 -9.82 16.42
N ASP A 802 27.37 -10.20 15.33
CA ASP A 802 27.99 -9.26 14.41
C ASP A 802 26.92 -8.41 13.64
N PRO A 803 27.28 -7.34 12.92
CA PRO A 803 26.34 -6.58 12.11
C PRO A 803 25.55 -7.48 11.16
N GLU A 804 24.21 -7.28 11.11
CA GLU A 804 23.26 -8.06 10.29
C GLU A 804 23.38 -9.59 10.49
N ASP A 805 23.79 -10.02 11.68
CA ASP A 805 23.88 -11.44 12.04
C ASP A 805 22.58 -11.93 12.72
N VAL A 806 22.34 -13.24 12.61
CA VAL A 806 21.15 -13.91 13.15
C VAL A 806 21.54 -15.15 13.93
N ALA A 807 20.91 -15.35 15.08
CA ALA A 807 20.89 -16.64 15.79
C ALA A 807 19.49 -17.26 15.69
N VAL A 808 19.43 -18.57 15.60
CA VAL A 808 18.19 -19.36 15.74
C VAL A 808 18.29 -20.22 16.99
N LEU A 809 17.56 -19.85 18.01
CA LEU A 809 17.57 -20.51 19.31
C LEU A 809 16.47 -21.59 19.35
N GLN A 810 16.87 -22.84 19.45
CA GLN A 810 15.98 -23.95 19.78
C GLN A 810 15.76 -23.99 21.28
N MET A 811 14.54 -23.71 21.74
CA MET A 811 14.17 -23.50 23.12
C MET A 811 13.82 -24.81 23.85
N LEU A 812 13.23 -25.76 23.13
CA LEU A 812 12.88 -27.08 23.62
C LEU A 812 13.49 -28.13 22.71
N ARG A 813 14.10 -29.19 23.31
CA ARG A 813 14.59 -30.33 22.55
C ARG A 813 13.44 -31.28 22.20
N ASP A 814 13.61 -32.07 21.14
CA ASP A 814 12.65 -33.12 20.72
C ASP A 814 12.61 -34.29 21.70
#